data_982e545c9ae525dd6545e87417839348
#
_entry.id   982e545c9ae525dd6545e87417839348
#
_cell.length_a   1.000
_cell.length_b   1.000
_cell.length_c   1.000
_cell.angle_alpha   90.00
_cell.angle_beta   90.00
_cell.angle_gamma   90.00
#
_symmetry.space_group_name_H-M   'P 1'
#
loop_
_entity.id
_entity.type
_entity.pdbx_description
1 polymer ?
#
loop_
_entity_poly.entity_id
_entity_poly.type
_entity_poly.pdbx_seq_one_letter_code
_entity_poly.pdbx_strand_id
1 'polypeptide(L)'
;MTKPAAPTHLIHLLNQRRLPEVEAGARAALGTQANSGILWKILSVALVRQNKEALAALRRAADLLPDDLEAQSNLASALHERGEWAAALPYLQRISAVNPGNSDVLVELADCLRGMGRTPEAVRLYERAVVIEPGSAMAHNNLGNALLELGEHARAVACFQRTANLRPMDATVLTNLSISLRQAGRSEEALAAARQATALAPQFGAGHLEAGLAFAALGQRQNGLNSLQHALRLNPADPGICSAIGNVLRDMGSPLQALMFYRRVVELEPDHPQHLCNLGNALFEAQKIDESVLRFGEALALRPDYAPAHLGLALTFRQQRRPAEALESCRTALRNKPDFPEALSFLGELQADEGRFEEAERLFRQALSIRPKFVFAAAGLATLKRLTAQEAEGLVRLVQEKPLPMGEEISLRYALGSYFDGCGRYEEAFAEYVRANDLTKRRQPAYEPSKVTRRVDGIIEGFAAFDEQSQISSAPPPIPIFIIGMPRSGTSLAEQILASHPEIFGGGEIVFWSAVCDAWFDTRGRNEPTKPLLQRYAADYRVKLQALQTDARLIVDKMPVNFLYAGLIHAALPHARFIHLRRHPIDTCLSIYFQNFYNIGPYATDLSAMAHYYAEYSRIMEHWRAVLPPATLLEVPYESLVSDPEPWTRRMLDFVGVPWNSQCLEFHKVERSVITASRWQVRQTIHTQSIARWRRYEKYVAPLHTLLGCRDDHADGRARSRNFPGARPNSC
;
A
#
# COMPACT_ATOMS: atom_id res chain seq x y z
N MET A 1 63.18 -4.52 47.74
CA MET A 1 62.76 -4.24 46.35
C MET A 1 63.14 -5.45 45.49
N THR A 2 62.20 -6.29 45.10
CA THR A 2 62.43 -7.44 44.22
C THR A 2 62.92 -6.91 42.86
N LYS A 3 64.02 -7.47 42.33
CA LYS A 3 64.54 -7.13 41.00
C LYS A 3 63.42 -7.24 39.96
N PRO A 4 63.20 -6.26 39.07
CA PRO A 4 62.18 -6.37 38.08
C PRO A 4 62.38 -7.63 37.23
N ALA A 5 61.30 -8.37 36.97
CA ALA A 5 61.34 -9.62 36.23
C ALA A 5 61.87 -9.34 34.79
N ALA A 6 62.87 -10.09 34.35
CA ALA A 6 63.38 -9.97 32.98
C ALA A 6 62.29 -10.39 31.97
N PRO A 7 62.24 -9.75 30.77
CA PRO A 7 61.25 -10.11 29.72
C PRO A 7 61.23 -11.62 29.42
N THR A 8 62.37 -12.28 29.37
CA THR A 8 62.50 -13.74 29.15
C THR A 8 61.78 -14.59 30.20
N HIS A 9 61.84 -14.17 31.45
CA HIS A 9 61.11 -14.86 32.54
C HIS A 9 59.58 -14.69 32.40
N LEU A 10 59.14 -13.46 32.04
CA LEU A 10 57.71 -13.20 31.81
C LEU A 10 57.18 -13.97 30.63
N ILE A 11 57.93 -14.13 29.54
CA ILE A 11 57.58 -14.96 28.40
C ILE A 11 57.48 -16.43 28.82
N HIS A 12 58.38 -16.92 29.69
CA HIS A 12 58.28 -18.28 30.21
C HIS A 12 56.99 -18.49 31.04
N LEU A 13 56.62 -17.55 31.88
CA LEU A 13 55.36 -17.57 32.66
C LEU A 13 54.15 -17.47 31.72
N LEU A 14 54.20 -16.67 30.66
CA LEU A 14 53.17 -16.56 29.63
C LEU A 14 52.91 -17.89 28.93
N ASN A 15 53.98 -18.61 28.59
CA ASN A 15 53.91 -19.95 28.01
C ASN A 15 53.34 -21.01 28.95
N GLN A 16 53.55 -20.85 30.26
CA GLN A 16 52.96 -21.65 31.33
C GLN A 16 51.52 -21.25 31.67
N ARG A 17 50.92 -20.26 30.97
CA ARG A 17 49.59 -19.71 31.21
C ARG A 17 49.39 -19.11 32.61
N ARG A 18 50.45 -18.71 33.30
CA ARG A 18 50.42 -18.04 34.62
C ARG A 18 50.14 -16.55 34.44
N LEU A 19 48.97 -16.23 33.85
CA LEU A 19 48.63 -14.89 33.34
C LEU A 19 48.61 -13.79 34.43
N PRO A 20 48.08 -14.01 35.66
CA PRO A 20 48.10 -12.99 36.71
C PRO A 20 49.52 -12.63 37.15
N GLU A 21 50.42 -13.57 37.14
CA GLU A 21 51.84 -13.33 37.54
C GLU A 21 52.59 -12.60 36.42
N VAL A 22 52.25 -12.89 35.16
CA VAL A 22 52.76 -12.14 33.99
C VAL A 22 52.32 -10.67 34.09
N GLU A 23 51.05 -10.43 34.34
CA GLU A 23 50.53 -9.07 34.48
C GLU A 23 51.20 -8.31 35.63
N ALA A 24 51.26 -8.88 36.80
CA ALA A 24 51.91 -8.24 37.98
C ALA A 24 53.37 -7.96 37.71
N GLY A 25 54.11 -8.94 37.18
CA GLY A 25 55.54 -8.80 36.85
C GLY A 25 55.81 -7.78 35.75
N ALA A 26 54.97 -7.76 34.68
CA ALA A 26 55.09 -6.79 33.60
C ALA A 26 54.81 -5.36 34.08
N ARG A 27 53.77 -5.14 34.89
CA ARG A 27 53.47 -3.83 35.50
C ARG A 27 54.56 -3.34 36.41
N ALA A 28 55.14 -4.21 37.25
CA ALA A 28 56.26 -3.87 38.10
C ALA A 28 57.52 -3.50 37.31
N ALA A 29 57.84 -4.24 36.24
CA ALA A 29 58.97 -3.94 35.37
C ALA A 29 58.79 -2.64 34.56
N LEU A 30 57.54 -2.35 34.13
CA LEU A 30 57.21 -1.08 33.43
C LEU A 30 57.33 0.14 34.36
N GLY A 31 57.21 -0.01 35.67
CA GLY A 31 57.48 1.05 36.66
C GLY A 31 58.88 1.59 36.59
N THR A 32 59.86 0.79 36.11
CA THR A 32 61.27 1.19 35.96
C THR A 32 61.67 1.33 34.49
N GLN A 33 60.94 0.71 33.56
CA GLN A 33 61.24 0.65 32.11
C GLN A 33 59.97 1.02 31.32
N ALA A 34 59.41 2.18 31.57
CA ALA A 34 58.13 2.63 30.96
C ALA A 34 58.10 2.63 29.42
N ASN A 35 59.28 2.76 28.78
CA ASN A 35 59.39 2.78 27.32
C ASN A 35 59.85 1.42 26.73
N SER A 36 59.73 0.32 27.47
CA SER A 36 60.01 -1.01 26.93
C SER A 36 58.82 -1.56 26.15
N GLY A 37 58.86 -1.48 24.81
CA GLY A 37 57.81 -2.00 23.91
C GLY A 37 57.56 -3.50 24.12
N ILE A 38 58.62 -4.29 24.42
CA ILE A 38 58.50 -5.73 24.69
C ILE A 38 57.69 -5.99 25.97
N LEU A 39 57.89 -5.22 27.04
CA LEU A 39 57.10 -5.34 28.26
C LEU A 39 55.65 -4.96 28.07
N TRP A 40 55.35 -3.91 27.29
CA TRP A 40 53.98 -3.53 26.91
C TRP A 40 53.34 -4.61 26.07
N LYS A 41 54.05 -5.23 25.13
CA LYS A 41 53.57 -6.36 24.33
C LYS A 41 53.23 -7.57 25.21
N ILE A 42 54.11 -7.96 26.15
CA ILE A 42 53.84 -9.05 27.08
C ILE A 42 52.63 -8.74 27.96
N LEU A 43 52.54 -7.53 28.50
CA LEU A 43 51.40 -7.09 29.30
C LEU A 43 50.10 -7.15 28.51
N SER A 44 50.08 -6.65 27.27
CA SER A 44 48.87 -6.64 26.44
C SER A 44 48.39 -8.05 26.12
N VAL A 45 49.29 -8.98 25.77
CA VAL A 45 48.95 -10.39 25.56
C VAL A 45 48.38 -11.04 26.80
N ALA A 46 48.97 -10.74 27.98
CA ALA A 46 48.47 -11.28 29.27
C ALA A 46 47.10 -10.73 29.62
N LEU A 47 46.81 -9.46 29.32
CA LEU A 47 45.49 -8.83 29.54
C LEU A 47 44.45 -9.39 28.61
N VAL A 48 44.74 -9.49 27.28
CA VAL A 48 43.83 -10.07 26.27
C VAL A 48 43.42 -11.50 26.67
N ARG A 49 44.44 -12.34 27.03
CA ARG A 49 44.15 -13.75 27.44
C ARG A 49 43.37 -13.89 28.76
N GLN A 50 43.33 -12.83 29.56
CA GLN A 50 42.52 -12.75 30.79
C GLN A 50 41.17 -12.08 30.57
N ASN A 51 40.78 -11.73 29.35
CA ASN A 51 39.56 -10.95 29.05
C ASN A 51 39.51 -9.60 29.75
N LYS A 52 40.65 -8.96 30.00
CA LYS A 52 40.77 -7.63 30.59
C LYS A 52 40.99 -6.56 29.56
N GLU A 53 40.64 -5.31 29.90
CA GLU A 53 40.93 -4.15 29.03
C GLU A 53 42.44 -4.03 28.71
N ALA A 54 42.79 -4.20 27.42
CA ALA A 54 44.14 -4.28 26.96
C ALA A 54 44.52 -3.16 25.97
N LEU A 55 43.57 -2.36 25.48
CA LEU A 55 43.80 -1.43 24.36
C LEU A 55 44.93 -0.44 24.62
N ALA A 56 45.01 0.13 25.82
CA ALA A 56 46.07 1.08 26.14
C ALA A 56 47.45 0.42 26.10
N ALA A 57 47.58 -0.84 26.54
CA ALA A 57 48.82 -1.59 26.49
C ALA A 57 49.19 -1.98 25.05
N LEU A 58 48.19 -2.39 24.26
CA LEU A 58 48.35 -2.69 22.83
C LEU A 58 48.83 -1.47 22.03
N ARG A 59 48.20 -0.30 22.23
CA ARG A 59 48.63 0.96 21.58
C ARG A 59 50.08 1.29 21.95
N ARG A 60 50.40 1.22 23.25
CA ARG A 60 51.76 1.53 23.70
C ARG A 60 52.82 0.55 23.18
N ALA A 61 52.42 -0.75 23.07
CA ALA A 61 53.32 -1.75 22.44
C ALA A 61 53.54 -1.47 20.97
N ALA A 62 52.52 -1.17 20.20
CA ALA A 62 52.62 -0.89 18.76
C ALA A 62 53.37 0.42 18.49
N ASP A 63 53.20 1.47 19.30
CA ASP A 63 53.92 2.74 19.19
C ASP A 63 55.41 2.57 19.43
N LEU A 64 55.79 1.74 20.41
CA LEU A 64 57.18 1.52 20.80
C LEU A 64 57.89 0.44 19.95
N LEU A 65 57.11 -0.38 19.24
CA LEU A 65 57.58 -1.45 18.36
C LEU A 65 56.98 -1.28 16.94
N PRO A 66 57.31 -0.22 16.23
CA PRO A 66 56.66 0.08 14.95
C PRO A 66 56.94 -0.96 13.85
N ASP A 67 58.01 -1.75 13.97
CA ASP A 67 58.36 -2.80 13.01
C ASP A 67 57.95 -4.22 13.46
N ASP A 68 57.39 -4.36 14.66
CA ASP A 68 56.88 -5.64 15.16
C ASP A 68 55.43 -5.88 14.63
N LEU A 69 55.33 -6.67 13.59
CA LEU A 69 54.05 -6.99 12.95
C LEU A 69 53.04 -7.66 13.88
N GLU A 70 53.54 -8.43 14.90
CA GLU A 70 52.65 -9.07 15.88
C GLU A 70 52.05 -8.05 16.83
N ALA A 71 52.85 -7.08 17.30
CA ALA A 71 52.31 -5.99 18.12
C ALA A 71 51.28 -5.15 17.37
N GLN A 72 51.54 -4.89 16.09
CA GLN A 72 50.62 -4.15 15.21
C GLN A 72 49.34 -4.96 14.90
N SER A 73 49.48 -6.27 14.64
CA SER A 73 48.34 -7.15 14.40
C SER A 73 47.43 -7.23 15.64
N ASN A 74 48.01 -7.41 16.82
CA ASN A 74 47.22 -7.47 18.06
C ASN A 74 46.47 -6.16 18.32
N LEU A 75 47.04 -5.00 18.01
CA LEU A 75 46.32 -3.73 18.10
C LEU A 75 45.26 -3.59 17.02
N ALA A 76 45.54 -3.96 15.80
CA ALA A 76 44.62 -3.89 14.69
C ALA A 76 43.36 -4.75 14.95
N SER A 77 43.56 -6.01 15.37
CA SER A 77 42.43 -6.90 15.72
C SER A 77 41.60 -6.36 16.91
N ALA A 78 42.26 -5.82 17.93
CA ALA A 78 41.53 -5.22 19.07
C ALA A 78 40.74 -3.94 18.66
N LEU A 79 41.25 -3.13 17.75
CA LEU A 79 40.55 -1.97 17.19
C LEU A 79 39.38 -2.42 16.30
N HIS A 80 39.58 -3.47 15.50
CA HIS A 80 38.57 -4.08 14.65
C HIS A 80 37.41 -4.63 15.48
N GLU A 81 37.69 -5.42 16.53
CA GLU A 81 36.63 -5.96 17.43
C GLU A 81 35.81 -4.86 18.12
N ARG A 82 36.40 -3.67 18.33
CA ARG A 82 35.68 -2.52 18.93
C ARG A 82 34.94 -1.67 17.89
N GLY A 83 35.03 -1.99 16.61
CA GLY A 83 34.45 -1.17 15.53
C GLY A 83 35.18 0.12 15.24
N GLU A 84 36.44 0.27 15.77
CA GLU A 84 37.31 1.43 15.50
C GLU A 84 38.00 1.27 14.12
N TRP A 85 37.16 1.09 13.02
CA TRP A 85 37.63 0.71 11.68
C TRP A 85 38.71 1.61 11.10
N ALA A 86 38.48 2.94 11.21
CA ALA A 86 39.44 3.92 10.69
C ALA A 86 40.81 3.87 11.39
N ALA A 87 40.82 3.52 12.69
CA ALA A 87 42.05 3.37 13.46
C ALA A 87 42.78 2.06 13.17
N ALA A 88 42.03 0.97 12.88
CA ALA A 88 42.63 -0.34 12.52
C ALA A 88 43.25 -0.35 11.11
N LEU A 89 42.63 0.38 10.17
CA LEU A 89 42.99 0.36 8.73
C LEU A 89 44.46 0.50 8.42
N PRO A 90 45.22 1.51 8.94
CA PRO A 90 46.63 1.69 8.57
C PRO A 90 47.52 0.53 9.03
N TYR A 91 47.21 -0.10 10.17
CA TYR A 91 47.96 -1.25 10.64
C TYR A 91 47.72 -2.47 9.77
N LEU A 92 46.44 -2.78 9.42
CA LEU A 92 46.10 -3.89 8.54
C LEU A 92 46.66 -3.72 7.14
N GLN A 93 46.65 -2.50 6.58
CA GLN A 93 47.29 -2.20 5.29
C GLN A 93 48.82 -2.48 5.31
N ARG A 94 49.50 -2.10 6.36
CA ARG A 94 50.94 -2.37 6.52
C ARG A 94 51.21 -3.87 6.63
N ILE A 95 50.43 -4.59 7.44
CA ILE A 95 50.60 -6.04 7.61
C ILE A 95 50.33 -6.76 6.28
N SER A 96 49.27 -6.37 5.57
CA SER A 96 48.92 -6.92 4.26
C SER A 96 49.97 -6.64 3.18
N ALA A 97 50.65 -5.49 3.26
CA ALA A 97 51.73 -5.17 2.35
C ALA A 97 52.98 -6.06 2.54
N VAL A 98 53.26 -6.46 3.80
CA VAL A 98 54.38 -7.35 4.13
C VAL A 98 54.01 -8.83 3.83
N ASN A 99 52.75 -9.23 4.09
CA ASN A 99 52.26 -10.58 3.84
C ASN A 99 50.98 -10.55 3.01
N PRO A 100 51.05 -10.35 1.69
CA PRO A 100 49.87 -10.23 0.81
C PRO A 100 49.11 -11.55 0.61
N GLY A 101 49.66 -12.68 1.05
CA GLY A 101 49.03 -14.00 1.00
C GLY A 101 48.31 -14.41 2.28
N ASN A 102 48.18 -13.56 3.27
CA ASN A 102 47.47 -13.84 4.50
C ASN A 102 45.98 -13.54 4.32
N SER A 103 45.18 -14.59 4.19
CA SER A 103 43.70 -14.55 4.01
C SER A 103 43.00 -13.82 5.15
N ASP A 104 43.38 -14.08 6.42
CA ASP A 104 42.72 -13.51 7.59
C ASP A 104 42.90 -11.99 7.66
N VAL A 105 44.13 -11.50 7.37
CA VAL A 105 44.41 -10.06 7.32
C VAL A 105 43.62 -9.37 6.21
N LEU A 106 43.45 -10.04 5.07
CA LEU A 106 42.62 -9.49 3.97
C LEU A 106 41.15 -9.42 4.38
N VAL A 107 40.68 -10.39 5.13
CA VAL A 107 39.29 -10.39 5.65
C VAL A 107 39.11 -9.25 6.67
N GLU A 108 39.99 -9.11 7.67
CA GLU A 108 39.92 -8.02 8.65
C GLU A 108 39.99 -6.64 7.97
N LEU A 109 40.88 -6.47 6.96
CA LEU A 109 41.02 -5.24 6.19
C LEU A 109 39.73 -4.93 5.41
N ALA A 110 39.10 -5.96 4.82
CA ALA A 110 37.84 -5.83 4.11
C ALA A 110 36.69 -5.50 5.04
N ASP A 111 36.63 -6.12 6.24
CA ASP A 111 35.63 -5.83 7.27
C ASP A 111 35.72 -4.35 7.71
N CYS A 112 36.96 -3.82 7.90
CA CYS A 112 37.14 -2.39 8.20
C CYS A 112 36.62 -1.48 7.09
N LEU A 113 36.95 -1.78 5.83
CA LEU A 113 36.43 -1.01 4.68
C LEU A 113 34.92 -1.05 4.58
N ARG A 114 34.31 -2.22 4.79
CA ARG A 114 32.86 -2.38 4.80
C ARG A 114 32.22 -1.58 5.93
N GLY A 115 32.77 -1.65 7.15
CA GLY A 115 32.31 -0.87 8.29
C GLY A 115 32.39 0.66 8.08
N MET A 116 33.30 1.11 7.20
CA MET A 116 33.44 2.50 6.77
C MET A 116 32.55 2.85 5.55
N GLY A 117 31.68 1.96 5.08
CA GLY A 117 30.83 2.18 3.91
C GLY A 117 31.53 2.02 2.56
N ARG A 118 32.79 1.54 2.53
CA ARG A 118 33.57 1.32 1.30
C ARG A 118 33.40 -0.12 0.79
N THR A 119 32.14 -0.58 0.72
CA THR A 119 31.78 -1.98 0.41
C THR A 119 32.34 -2.48 -0.94
N PRO A 120 32.39 -1.68 -2.05
CA PRO A 120 33.00 -2.16 -3.30
C PRO A 120 34.49 -2.52 -3.18
N GLU A 121 35.24 -1.82 -2.32
CA GLU A 121 36.67 -2.10 -2.09
C GLU A 121 36.81 -3.33 -1.18
N ALA A 122 35.93 -3.48 -0.19
CA ALA A 122 35.89 -4.67 0.66
C ALA A 122 35.67 -5.94 -0.15
N VAL A 123 34.71 -5.92 -1.11
CA VAL A 123 34.45 -7.06 -2.00
C VAL A 123 35.70 -7.56 -2.72
N ARG A 124 36.52 -6.63 -3.26
CA ARG A 124 37.78 -7.00 -3.95
C ARG A 124 38.75 -7.73 -3.02
N LEU A 125 38.82 -7.35 -1.76
CA LEU A 125 39.74 -7.97 -0.78
C LEU A 125 39.18 -9.33 -0.33
N TYR A 126 37.87 -9.46 -0.10
CA TYR A 126 37.24 -10.74 0.19
C TYR A 126 37.42 -11.72 -0.99
N GLU A 127 37.28 -11.28 -2.25
CA GLU A 127 37.51 -12.10 -3.42
C GLU A 127 38.95 -12.63 -3.45
N ARG A 128 39.94 -11.77 -3.11
CA ARG A 128 41.33 -12.20 -2.98
C ARG A 128 41.49 -13.21 -1.85
N ALA A 129 40.85 -13.01 -0.70
CA ALA A 129 40.92 -13.91 0.44
C ALA A 129 40.38 -15.30 0.10
N VAL A 130 39.23 -15.41 -0.59
CA VAL A 130 38.66 -16.70 -1.00
C VAL A 130 39.45 -17.39 -2.11
N VAL A 131 40.19 -16.65 -2.91
CA VAL A 131 41.12 -17.23 -3.89
C VAL A 131 42.36 -17.83 -3.18
N ILE A 132 42.88 -17.16 -2.17
CA ILE A 132 44.03 -17.63 -1.38
C ILE A 132 43.63 -18.84 -0.54
N GLU A 133 42.45 -18.77 0.10
CA GLU A 133 41.95 -19.82 0.99
C GLU A 133 40.49 -20.21 0.65
N PRO A 134 40.28 -21.08 -0.38
CA PRO A 134 38.94 -21.49 -0.81
C PRO A 134 38.12 -22.27 0.24
N GLY A 135 38.75 -22.70 1.32
CA GLY A 135 38.12 -23.37 2.48
C GLY A 135 37.68 -22.42 3.60
N SER A 136 37.97 -21.12 3.49
CA SER A 136 37.58 -20.17 4.53
C SER A 136 36.09 -19.87 4.48
N ALA A 137 35.32 -20.50 5.37
CA ALA A 137 33.89 -20.26 5.50
C ALA A 137 33.60 -18.81 5.91
N MET A 138 34.48 -18.18 6.70
CA MET A 138 34.36 -16.79 7.12
C MET A 138 34.51 -15.83 5.95
N ALA A 139 35.53 -16.03 5.11
CA ALA A 139 35.75 -15.19 3.93
C ALA A 139 34.57 -15.26 2.95
N HIS A 140 34.05 -16.47 2.66
CA HIS A 140 32.88 -16.66 1.82
C HIS A 140 31.61 -16.02 2.43
N ASN A 141 31.37 -16.16 3.74
CA ASN A 141 30.23 -15.55 4.42
C ASN A 141 30.28 -14.01 4.35
N ASN A 142 31.46 -13.42 4.65
CA ASN A 142 31.61 -11.98 4.65
C ASN A 142 31.55 -11.39 3.24
N LEU A 143 32.08 -12.11 2.23
CA LEU A 143 31.88 -11.76 0.83
C LEU A 143 30.39 -11.78 0.45
N GLY A 144 29.67 -12.83 0.87
CA GLY A 144 28.23 -12.94 0.65
C GLY A 144 27.46 -11.77 1.23
N ASN A 145 27.74 -11.36 2.47
CA ASN A 145 27.12 -10.20 3.11
C ASN A 145 27.42 -8.90 2.35
N ALA A 146 28.68 -8.67 1.97
CA ALA A 146 29.07 -7.48 1.22
C ALA A 146 28.38 -7.41 -0.16
N LEU A 147 28.22 -8.55 -0.84
CA LEU A 147 27.50 -8.63 -2.12
C LEU A 147 25.99 -8.38 -1.95
N LEU A 148 25.38 -8.81 -0.83
CA LEU A 148 23.98 -8.47 -0.51
C LEU A 148 23.79 -6.95 -0.35
N GLU A 149 24.71 -6.28 0.35
CA GLU A 149 24.71 -4.81 0.51
C GLU A 149 24.78 -4.09 -0.85
N LEU A 150 25.51 -4.66 -1.82
CA LEU A 150 25.61 -4.11 -3.19
C LEU A 150 24.45 -4.54 -4.11
N GLY A 151 23.51 -5.39 -3.63
CA GLY A 151 22.39 -5.90 -4.43
C GLY A 151 22.79 -7.00 -5.44
N GLU A 152 24.02 -7.56 -5.33
CA GLU A 152 24.54 -8.61 -6.21
C GLU A 152 24.06 -10.01 -5.75
N HIS A 153 22.74 -10.19 -5.70
CA HIS A 153 22.08 -11.34 -5.05
C HIS A 153 22.55 -12.71 -5.60
N ALA A 154 22.73 -12.83 -6.91
CA ALA A 154 23.14 -14.12 -7.51
C ALA A 154 24.55 -14.55 -7.06
N ARG A 155 25.47 -13.61 -6.94
CA ARG A 155 26.82 -13.86 -6.45
C ARG A 155 26.84 -14.16 -4.95
N ALA A 156 26.02 -13.42 -4.17
CA ALA A 156 25.83 -13.67 -2.74
C ALA A 156 25.34 -15.09 -2.47
N VAL A 157 24.37 -15.58 -3.24
CA VAL A 157 23.87 -16.97 -3.15
C VAL A 157 25.01 -17.97 -3.34
N ALA A 158 25.89 -17.78 -4.34
CA ALA A 158 27.02 -18.68 -4.56
C ALA A 158 27.99 -18.72 -3.37
N CYS A 159 28.24 -17.57 -2.75
CA CYS A 159 29.11 -17.45 -1.55
C CYS A 159 28.48 -18.18 -0.35
N PHE A 160 27.20 -17.91 -0.05
CA PHE A 160 26.51 -18.58 1.08
C PHE A 160 26.30 -20.07 0.84
N GLN A 161 26.07 -20.49 -0.40
CA GLN A 161 26.03 -21.93 -0.74
C GLN A 161 27.38 -22.60 -0.46
N ARG A 162 28.51 -21.93 -0.80
CA ARG A 162 29.85 -22.42 -0.46
C ARG A 162 30.06 -22.48 1.05
N THR A 163 29.63 -21.44 1.78
CA THR A 163 29.70 -21.42 3.25
C THR A 163 28.86 -22.56 3.87
N ALA A 164 27.64 -22.79 3.38
CA ALA A 164 26.79 -23.88 3.85
C ALA A 164 27.39 -25.27 3.56
N ASN A 165 28.06 -25.44 2.45
CA ASN A 165 28.77 -26.70 2.15
C ASN A 165 29.96 -26.91 3.10
N LEU A 166 30.63 -25.84 3.54
CA LEU A 166 31.73 -25.90 4.51
C LEU A 166 31.26 -26.06 5.96
N ARG A 167 30.05 -25.54 6.27
CA ARG A 167 29.44 -25.57 7.62
C ARG A 167 27.97 -26.02 7.56
N PRO A 168 27.68 -27.27 7.19
CA PRO A 168 26.29 -27.71 6.92
C PRO A 168 25.40 -27.79 8.17
N MET A 169 25.99 -27.83 9.37
CA MET A 169 25.28 -27.89 10.65
C MET A 169 25.20 -26.52 11.36
N ASP A 170 25.42 -25.44 10.66
CA ASP A 170 25.33 -24.08 11.20
C ASP A 170 24.03 -23.41 10.78
N ALA A 171 23.10 -23.25 11.73
CA ALA A 171 21.78 -22.66 11.50
C ALA A 171 21.87 -21.19 11.03
N THR A 172 22.90 -20.44 11.47
CA THR A 172 23.12 -19.06 11.04
C THR A 172 23.47 -18.99 9.58
N VAL A 173 24.39 -19.87 9.14
CA VAL A 173 24.80 -19.96 7.72
C VAL A 173 23.62 -20.31 6.81
N LEU A 174 22.79 -21.26 7.22
CA LEU A 174 21.60 -21.67 6.48
C LEU A 174 20.55 -20.53 6.43
N THR A 175 20.46 -19.74 7.50
CA THR A 175 19.59 -18.57 7.51
C THR A 175 20.09 -17.49 6.56
N ASN A 176 21.40 -17.19 6.52
CA ASN A 176 22.00 -16.26 5.58
C ASN A 176 21.82 -16.74 4.13
N LEU A 177 21.94 -18.04 3.88
CA LEU A 177 21.62 -18.63 2.58
C LEU A 177 20.14 -18.41 2.22
N SER A 178 19.21 -18.61 3.17
CA SER A 178 17.78 -18.37 2.95
C SER A 178 17.51 -16.90 2.60
N ILE A 179 18.10 -15.94 3.32
CA ILE A 179 18.00 -14.51 3.04
C ILE A 179 18.42 -14.23 1.59
N SER A 180 19.60 -14.69 1.21
CA SER A 180 20.16 -14.43 -0.12
C SER A 180 19.34 -15.07 -1.26
N LEU A 181 18.86 -16.30 -1.07
CA LEU A 181 17.99 -17.00 -2.02
C LEU A 181 16.66 -16.26 -2.19
N ARG A 182 16.04 -15.82 -1.09
CA ARG A 182 14.80 -15.08 -1.12
C ARG A 182 14.96 -13.73 -1.86
N GLN A 183 16.04 -13.00 -1.60
CA GLN A 183 16.35 -11.76 -2.31
C GLN A 183 16.66 -11.97 -3.79
N ALA A 184 17.22 -13.13 -4.14
CA ALA A 184 17.41 -13.56 -5.54
C ALA A 184 16.10 -14.06 -6.21
N GLY A 185 14.97 -14.06 -5.50
CA GLY A 185 13.69 -14.54 -6.01
C GLY A 185 13.54 -16.08 -6.05
N ARG A 186 14.47 -16.84 -5.43
CA ARG A 186 14.48 -18.32 -5.36
C ARG A 186 13.79 -18.79 -4.07
N SER A 187 12.51 -18.43 -3.93
CA SER A 187 11.78 -18.54 -2.66
C SER A 187 11.56 -19.98 -2.17
N GLU A 188 11.46 -20.98 -3.07
CA GLU A 188 11.34 -22.39 -2.69
C GLU A 188 12.62 -22.91 -2.04
N GLU A 189 13.77 -22.58 -2.62
CA GLU A 189 15.07 -22.95 -2.08
C GLU A 189 15.36 -22.18 -0.77
N ALA A 190 14.95 -20.92 -0.68
CA ALA A 190 15.03 -20.16 0.56
C ALA A 190 14.24 -20.84 1.69
N LEU A 191 13.01 -21.29 1.41
CA LEU A 191 12.21 -22.02 2.38
C LEU A 191 12.86 -23.34 2.80
N ALA A 192 13.47 -24.06 1.88
CA ALA A 192 14.20 -25.29 2.18
C ALA A 192 15.37 -25.03 3.15
N ALA A 193 16.18 -24.01 2.87
CA ALA A 193 17.30 -23.60 3.74
C ALA A 193 16.83 -23.15 5.13
N ALA A 194 15.75 -22.32 5.19
CA ALA A 194 15.19 -21.88 6.47
C ALA A 194 14.62 -23.05 7.30
N ARG A 195 13.97 -24.03 6.67
CA ARG A 195 13.49 -25.23 7.34
C ARG A 195 14.65 -26.08 7.91
N GLN A 196 15.75 -26.18 7.18
CA GLN A 196 16.94 -26.86 7.71
C GLN A 196 17.51 -26.10 8.91
N ALA A 197 17.58 -24.76 8.86
CA ALA A 197 18.03 -23.93 9.97
C ALA A 197 17.15 -24.12 11.21
N THR A 198 15.83 -24.12 11.06
CA THR A 198 14.89 -24.32 12.18
C THR A 198 14.89 -25.75 12.71
N ALA A 199 15.18 -26.76 11.88
CA ALA A 199 15.34 -28.14 12.33
C ALA A 199 16.62 -28.33 13.17
N LEU A 200 17.72 -27.66 12.79
CA LEU A 200 18.98 -27.68 13.54
C LEU A 200 18.92 -26.90 14.86
N ALA A 201 18.24 -25.75 14.82
CA ALA A 201 18.13 -24.87 15.97
C ALA A 201 16.66 -24.38 16.15
N PRO A 202 15.78 -25.19 16.78
CA PRO A 202 14.35 -24.84 16.95
C PRO A 202 14.09 -23.58 17.75
N GLN A 203 15.04 -23.14 18.57
CA GLN A 203 14.94 -21.89 19.39
C GLN A 203 15.61 -20.69 18.69
N PHE A 204 16.05 -20.84 17.45
CA PHE A 204 16.69 -19.75 16.70
C PHE A 204 15.63 -18.91 15.96
N GLY A 205 15.22 -17.79 16.55
CA GLY A 205 14.15 -16.92 16.05
C GLY A 205 14.35 -16.43 14.62
N ALA A 206 15.62 -16.13 14.21
CA ALA A 206 15.93 -15.70 12.85
C ALA A 206 15.62 -16.76 11.77
N GLY A 207 15.82 -18.03 12.08
CA GLY A 207 15.43 -19.13 11.17
C GLY A 207 13.92 -19.18 10.93
N HIS A 208 13.13 -19.01 12.00
CA HIS A 208 11.65 -18.93 11.90
C HIS A 208 11.17 -17.66 11.19
N LEU A 209 11.86 -16.52 11.38
CA LEU A 209 11.60 -15.29 10.64
C LEU A 209 11.78 -15.51 9.13
N GLU A 210 12.92 -16.08 8.73
CA GLU A 210 13.19 -16.33 7.30
C GLU A 210 12.26 -17.38 6.70
N ALA A 211 11.91 -18.45 7.45
CA ALA A 211 10.88 -19.40 7.00
C ALA A 211 9.53 -18.69 6.77
N GLY A 212 9.14 -17.79 7.67
CA GLY A 212 7.93 -17.00 7.54
C GLY A 212 7.93 -16.09 6.32
N LEU A 213 9.04 -15.38 6.08
CA LEU A 213 9.22 -14.51 4.92
C LEU A 213 9.26 -15.30 3.60
N ALA A 214 9.90 -16.48 3.59
CA ALA A 214 9.94 -17.36 2.43
C ALA A 214 8.53 -17.92 2.10
N PHE A 215 7.75 -18.35 3.10
CA PHE A 215 6.36 -18.73 2.92
C PHE A 215 5.51 -17.57 2.36
N ALA A 216 5.68 -16.37 2.87
CA ALA A 216 4.97 -15.19 2.38
C ALA A 216 5.31 -14.91 0.91
N ALA A 217 6.59 -15.01 0.53
CA ALA A 217 7.04 -14.84 -0.84
C ALA A 217 6.47 -15.91 -1.82
N LEU A 218 6.16 -17.10 -1.32
CA LEU A 218 5.47 -18.17 -2.05
C LEU A 218 3.93 -18.03 -2.05
N GLY A 219 3.39 -16.94 -1.48
CA GLY A 219 1.94 -16.75 -1.35
C GLY A 219 1.28 -17.61 -0.27
N GLN A 220 2.03 -18.41 0.49
CA GLN A 220 1.54 -19.25 1.58
C GLN A 220 1.42 -18.46 2.88
N ARG A 221 0.59 -17.42 2.85
CA ARG A 221 0.52 -16.36 3.87
C ARG A 221 0.22 -16.89 5.27
N GLN A 222 -0.70 -17.87 5.38
CA GLN A 222 -1.05 -18.43 6.71
C GLN A 222 0.12 -19.20 7.33
N ASN A 223 0.86 -19.98 6.52
CA ASN A 223 2.06 -20.68 6.99
C ASN A 223 3.15 -19.67 7.38
N GLY A 224 3.26 -18.58 6.60
CA GLY A 224 4.15 -17.46 6.90
C GLY A 224 3.82 -16.83 8.25
N LEU A 225 2.55 -16.49 8.48
CA LEU A 225 2.09 -15.90 9.73
C LEU A 225 2.37 -16.81 10.93
N ASN A 226 2.12 -18.10 10.80
CA ASN A 226 2.39 -19.08 11.87
C ASN A 226 3.90 -19.13 12.24
N SER A 227 4.78 -19.15 11.23
CA SER A 227 6.23 -19.14 11.45
C SER A 227 6.72 -17.82 12.08
N LEU A 228 6.19 -16.68 11.63
CA LEU A 228 6.50 -15.35 12.19
C LEU A 228 6.00 -15.22 13.64
N GLN A 229 4.81 -15.74 13.95
CA GLN A 229 4.31 -15.76 15.34
C GLN A 229 5.20 -16.65 16.24
N HIS A 230 5.77 -17.72 15.68
CA HIS A 230 6.75 -18.51 16.45
C HIS A 230 8.03 -17.71 16.68
N ALA A 231 8.56 -17.04 15.66
CA ALA A 231 9.71 -16.14 15.79
C ALA A 231 9.45 -15.06 16.84
N LEU A 232 8.25 -14.45 16.85
CA LEU A 232 7.87 -13.42 17.84
C LEU A 232 7.83 -13.95 19.27
N ARG A 233 7.40 -15.20 19.49
CA ARG A 233 7.45 -15.82 20.84
C ARG A 233 8.89 -16.00 21.33
N LEU A 234 9.83 -16.28 20.42
CA LEU A 234 11.25 -16.41 20.74
C LEU A 234 11.92 -15.05 20.98
N ASN A 235 11.55 -14.05 20.18
CA ASN A 235 12.11 -12.69 20.26
C ASN A 235 10.99 -11.64 20.28
N PRO A 236 10.33 -11.39 21.45
CA PRO A 236 9.14 -10.51 21.52
C PRO A 236 9.40 -9.02 21.25
N ALA A 237 10.65 -8.59 21.32
CA ALA A 237 11.06 -7.19 21.15
C ALA A 237 11.80 -6.95 19.81
N ASP A 238 11.66 -7.86 18.84
CA ASP A 238 12.30 -7.70 17.54
C ASP A 238 11.39 -6.89 16.59
N PRO A 239 11.78 -5.66 16.20
CA PRO A 239 10.97 -4.83 15.31
C PRO A 239 10.86 -5.41 13.90
N GLY A 240 11.86 -6.17 13.44
CA GLY A 240 11.86 -6.84 12.14
C GLY A 240 10.76 -7.91 12.05
N ILE A 241 10.60 -8.71 13.11
CA ILE A 241 9.54 -9.73 13.20
C ILE A 241 8.17 -9.07 13.23
N CYS A 242 8.00 -8.02 14.05
CA CYS A 242 6.74 -7.27 14.10
C CYS A 242 6.40 -6.67 12.73
N SER A 243 7.38 -6.06 12.05
CA SER A 243 7.19 -5.52 10.70
C SER A 243 6.79 -6.61 9.70
N ALA A 244 7.42 -7.78 9.76
CA ALA A 244 7.12 -8.91 8.89
C ALA A 244 5.67 -9.41 9.09
N ILE A 245 5.21 -9.54 10.35
CA ILE A 245 3.82 -9.91 10.67
C ILE A 245 2.85 -8.85 10.13
N GLY A 246 3.15 -7.57 10.36
CA GLY A 246 2.35 -6.46 9.85
C GLY A 246 2.19 -6.51 8.33
N ASN A 247 3.29 -6.74 7.60
CA ASN A 247 3.28 -6.88 6.14
C ASN A 247 2.41 -8.07 5.69
N VAL A 248 2.58 -9.25 6.30
CA VAL A 248 1.79 -10.45 5.94
C VAL A 248 0.30 -10.24 6.22
N LEU A 249 -0.07 -9.65 7.36
CA LEU A 249 -1.47 -9.33 7.70
C LEU A 249 -2.07 -8.32 6.71
N ARG A 250 -1.32 -7.30 6.30
CA ARG A 250 -1.75 -6.34 5.28
C ARG A 250 -2.00 -7.04 3.94
N ASP A 251 -1.08 -7.93 3.52
CA ASP A 251 -1.22 -8.71 2.29
C ASP A 251 -2.37 -9.73 2.34
N MET A 252 -2.79 -10.12 3.55
CA MET A 252 -4.00 -10.92 3.80
C MET A 252 -5.29 -10.08 3.82
N GLY A 253 -5.20 -8.76 3.62
CA GLY A 253 -6.35 -7.86 3.66
C GLY A 253 -6.86 -7.54 5.07
N SER A 254 -6.01 -7.66 6.09
CA SER A 254 -6.33 -7.38 7.49
C SER A 254 -5.59 -6.16 8.03
N PRO A 255 -5.79 -4.95 7.45
CA PRO A 255 -5.00 -3.77 7.81
C PRO A 255 -5.18 -3.34 9.27
N LEU A 256 -6.36 -3.53 9.86
CA LEU A 256 -6.60 -3.21 11.28
C LEU A 256 -5.78 -4.09 12.23
N GLN A 257 -5.58 -5.38 11.90
CA GLN A 257 -4.72 -6.26 12.69
C GLN A 257 -3.25 -5.91 12.48
N ALA A 258 -2.85 -5.54 11.26
CA ALA A 258 -1.49 -5.10 10.95
C ALA A 258 -1.07 -3.86 11.76
N LEU A 259 -2.01 -2.92 12.03
CA LEU A 259 -1.75 -1.70 12.80
C LEU A 259 -1.16 -1.97 14.18
N MET A 260 -1.59 -3.03 14.88
CA MET A 260 -1.06 -3.37 16.20
C MET A 260 0.45 -3.63 16.14
N PHE A 261 0.90 -4.33 15.09
CA PHE A 261 2.31 -4.67 14.93
C PHE A 261 3.13 -3.47 14.46
N TYR A 262 2.64 -2.65 13.53
CA TYR A 262 3.36 -1.43 13.14
C TYR A 262 3.44 -0.40 14.27
N ARG A 263 2.41 -0.28 15.12
CA ARG A 263 2.49 0.55 16.33
C ARG A 263 3.57 0.01 17.27
N ARG A 264 3.63 -1.31 17.45
CA ARG A 264 4.67 -1.94 18.28
C ARG A 264 6.07 -1.69 17.73
N VAL A 265 6.26 -1.68 16.41
CA VAL A 265 7.55 -1.33 15.79
C VAL A 265 7.95 0.11 16.13
N VAL A 266 7.01 1.06 16.02
CA VAL A 266 7.27 2.48 16.35
C VAL A 266 7.51 2.67 17.87
N GLU A 267 6.87 1.88 18.74
CA GLU A 267 7.19 1.88 20.18
C GLU A 267 8.61 1.40 20.49
N LEU A 268 9.09 0.40 19.73
CA LEU A 268 10.44 -0.16 19.90
C LEU A 268 11.52 0.75 19.32
N GLU A 269 11.23 1.39 18.19
CA GLU A 269 12.15 2.27 17.46
C GLU A 269 11.43 3.55 17.00
N PRO A 270 11.19 4.51 17.94
CA PRO A 270 10.38 5.69 17.68
C PRO A 270 10.99 6.66 16.66
N ASP A 271 12.32 6.78 16.66
CA ASP A 271 13.05 7.76 15.86
C ASP A 271 13.48 7.20 14.48
N HIS A 272 12.69 6.26 13.92
CA HIS A 272 13.00 5.65 12.65
C HIS A 272 11.98 6.05 11.56
N PRO A 273 12.35 6.92 10.58
CA PRO A 273 11.41 7.46 9.59
C PRO A 273 10.68 6.39 8.77
N GLN A 274 11.36 5.26 8.47
CA GLN A 274 10.77 4.14 7.74
C GLN A 274 9.61 3.50 8.52
N HIS A 275 9.74 3.33 9.84
CA HIS A 275 8.73 2.70 10.70
C HIS A 275 7.50 3.59 10.82
N LEU A 276 7.68 4.89 11.00
CA LEU A 276 6.60 5.88 10.98
C LEU A 276 5.88 5.90 9.62
N CYS A 277 6.63 5.83 8.52
CA CYS A 277 6.06 5.77 7.17
C CYS A 277 5.26 4.48 6.96
N ASN A 278 5.76 3.33 7.40
CA ASN A 278 5.03 2.05 7.29
C ASN A 278 3.74 2.07 8.11
N LEU A 279 3.76 2.66 9.32
CA LEU A 279 2.56 2.87 10.13
C LEU A 279 1.60 3.83 9.43
N GLY A 280 2.09 4.93 8.84
CA GLY A 280 1.30 5.87 8.04
C GLY A 280 0.58 5.19 6.88
N ASN A 281 1.28 4.34 6.13
CA ASN A 281 0.70 3.55 5.03
C ASN A 281 -0.40 2.60 5.54
N ALA A 282 -0.16 1.88 6.63
CA ALA A 282 -1.13 0.97 7.22
C ALA A 282 -2.38 1.71 7.75
N LEU A 283 -2.21 2.91 8.33
CA LEU A 283 -3.30 3.78 8.74
C LEU A 283 -4.13 4.27 7.55
N PHE A 284 -3.47 4.65 6.45
CA PHE A 284 -4.12 5.02 5.19
C PHE A 284 -4.98 3.88 4.64
N GLU A 285 -4.43 2.66 4.55
CA GLU A 285 -5.15 1.47 4.12
C GLU A 285 -6.32 1.12 5.05
N ALA A 286 -6.19 1.39 6.36
CA ALA A 286 -7.24 1.22 7.36
C ALA A 286 -8.26 2.39 7.38
N GLN A 287 -8.22 3.32 6.44
CA GLN A 287 -9.08 4.51 6.32
C GLN A 287 -8.97 5.48 7.52
N LYS A 288 -7.88 5.44 8.28
CA LYS A 288 -7.57 6.37 9.37
C LYS A 288 -6.72 7.53 8.86
N ILE A 289 -7.35 8.33 8.01
CA ILE A 289 -6.67 9.31 7.15
C ILE A 289 -5.93 10.38 7.95
N ASP A 290 -6.54 10.95 9.00
CA ASP A 290 -5.92 12.01 9.80
C ASP A 290 -4.73 11.50 10.62
N GLU A 291 -4.83 10.28 11.19
CA GLU A 291 -3.71 9.63 11.88
C GLU A 291 -2.55 9.35 10.90
N SER A 292 -2.87 8.98 9.65
CA SER A 292 -1.88 8.73 8.60
C SER A 292 -1.07 9.98 8.27
N VAL A 293 -1.73 11.15 8.10
CA VAL A 293 -1.05 12.44 7.88
C VAL A 293 -0.07 12.75 9.02
N LEU A 294 -0.51 12.52 10.27
CA LEU A 294 0.34 12.76 11.44
C LEU A 294 1.62 11.91 11.41
N ARG A 295 1.50 10.62 11.11
CA ARG A 295 2.67 9.71 11.07
C ARG A 295 3.63 10.05 9.93
N PHE A 296 3.14 10.42 8.74
CA PHE A 296 4.01 10.91 7.68
C PHE A 296 4.69 12.23 8.05
N GLY A 297 3.97 13.14 8.74
CA GLY A 297 4.55 14.38 9.26
C GLY A 297 5.70 14.14 10.24
N GLU A 298 5.52 13.20 11.17
CA GLU A 298 6.58 12.80 12.12
C GLU A 298 7.79 12.19 11.41
N ALA A 299 7.57 11.34 10.39
CA ALA A 299 8.66 10.78 9.58
C ALA A 299 9.47 11.90 8.88
N LEU A 300 8.78 12.94 8.38
CA LEU A 300 9.41 14.09 7.73
C LEU A 300 10.06 15.05 8.71
N ALA A 301 9.60 15.14 9.95
CA ALA A 301 10.27 15.89 11.01
C ALA A 301 11.64 15.29 11.34
N LEU A 302 11.76 13.95 11.29
CA LEU A 302 13.04 13.24 11.47
C LEU A 302 13.92 13.29 10.22
N ARG A 303 13.33 13.15 9.04
CA ARG A 303 14.02 13.19 7.76
C ARG A 303 13.22 13.98 6.71
N PRO A 304 13.48 15.27 6.53
CA PRO A 304 12.72 16.13 5.62
C PRO A 304 12.77 15.74 4.13
N ASP A 305 13.81 15.04 3.71
CA ASP A 305 14.02 14.55 2.34
C ASP A 305 13.49 13.12 2.11
N TYR A 306 12.77 12.53 3.06
CA TYR A 306 12.31 11.15 2.97
C TYR A 306 11.18 10.98 1.94
N ALA A 307 11.55 10.67 0.70
CA ALA A 307 10.65 10.58 -0.45
C ALA A 307 9.42 9.66 -0.24
N PRO A 308 9.52 8.48 0.43
CA PRO A 308 8.34 7.65 0.69
C PRO A 308 7.26 8.33 1.56
N ALA A 309 7.64 9.14 2.54
CA ALA A 309 6.68 9.85 3.38
C ALA A 309 5.98 10.99 2.60
N HIS A 310 6.69 11.70 1.74
CA HIS A 310 6.08 12.68 0.83
C HIS A 310 5.08 12.03 -0.13
N LEU A 311 5.38 10.84 -0.68
CA LEU A 311 4.42 10.06 -1.48
C LEU A 311 3.21 9.63 -0.65
N GLY A 312 3.41 9.19 0.60
CA GLY A 312 2.33 8.85 1.53
C GLY A 312 1.40 10.03 1.79
N LEU A 313 1.94 11.23 2.03
CA LEU A 313 1.16 12.47 2.14
C LEU A 313 0.39 12.78 0.85
N ALA A 314 1.03 12.63 -0.30
CA ALA A 314 0.37 12.87 -1.59
C ALA A 314 -0.85 11.96 -1.80
N LEU A 315 -0.73 10.67 -1.49
CA LEU A 315 -1.85 9.71 -1.51
C LEU A 315 -2.98 10.14 -0.56
N THR A 316 -2.60 10.55 0.65
CA THR A 316 -3.53 10.96 1.70
C THR A 316 -4.27 12.25 1.33
N PHE A 317 -3.57 13.26 0.81
CA PHE A 317 -4.18 14.52 0.36
C PHE A 317 -5.11 14.32 -0.84
N ARG A 318 -4.76 13.43 -1.78
CA ARG A 318 -5.70 13.07 -2.87
C ARG A 318 -7.01 12.51 -2.31
N GLN A 319 -6.92 11.65 -1.29
CA GLN A 319 -8.12 11.09 -0.66
C GLN A 319 -8.93 12.12 0.11
N GLN A 320 -8.26 13.10 0.72
CA GLN A 320 -8.89 14.27 1.36
C GLN A 320 -9.41 15.30 0.36
N ARG A 321 -9.31 15.07 -0.96
CA ARG A 321 -9.67 16.01 -2.04
C ARG A 321 -8.92 17.34 -1.99
N ARG A 322 -7.65 17.27 -1.63
CA ARG A 322 -6.69 18.38 -1.60
C ARG A 322 -5.68 18.22 -2.76
N PRO A 323 -6.10 18.43 -4.03
CA PRO A 323 -5.29 18.07 -5.19
C PRO A 323 -4.01 18.90 -5.31
N ALA A 324 -4.03 20.18 -4.93
CA ALA A 324 -2.84 21.02 -4.98
C ALA A 324 -1.73 20.52 -4.05
N GLU A 325 -2.09 20.11 -2.83
CA GLU A 325 -1.15 19.60 -1.84
C GLU A 325 -0.68 18.18 -2.19
N ALA A 326 -1.56 17.37 -2.80
CA ALA A 326 -1.18 16.07 -3.33
C ALA A 326 -0.12 16.21 -4.44
N LEU A 327 -0.31 17.14 -5.37
CA LEU A 327 0.65 17.43 -6.45
C LEU A 327 1.99 17.92 -5.89
N GLU A 328 1.97 18.87 -4.96
CA GLU A 328 3.21 19.42 -4.39
C GLU A 328 3.99 18.37 -3.59
N SER A 329 3.29 17.58 -2.76
CA SER A 329 3.92 16.49 -2.01
C SER A 329 4.53 15.44 -2.94
N CYS A 330 3.83 15.06 -4.01
CA CYS A 330 4.33 14.10 -4.99
C CYS A 330 5.55 14.65 -5.76
N ARG A 331 5.53 15.93 -6.16
CA ARG A 331 6.70 16.60 -6.77
C ARG A 331 7.88 16.67 -5.82
N THR A 332 7.64 16.92 -4.53
CA THR A 332 8.70 16.91 -3.51
C THR A 332 9.32 15.52 -3.36
N ALA A 333 8.51 14.46 -3.38
CA ALA A 333 9.03 13.09 -3.40
C ALA A 333 9.97 12.85 -4.58
N LEU A 334 9.62 13.34 -5.77
CA LEU A 334 10.44 13.19 -6.97
C LEU A 334 11.66 14.11 -7.01
N ARG A 335 11.62 15.30 -6.39
CA ARG A 335 12.83 16.15 -6.20
C ARG A 335 13.87 15.45 -5.33
N ASN A 336 13.41 14.78 -4.27
CA ASN A 336 14.29 14.06 -3.34
C ASN A 336 14.76 12.71 -3.90
N LYS A 337 13.96 12.06 -4.73
CA LYS A 337 14.26 10.79 -5.39
C LYS A 337 13.71 10.79 -6.82
N PRO A 338 14.47 11.24 -7.82
CA PRO A 338 14.01 11.32 -9.22
C PRO A 338 13.65 9.95 -9.82
N ASP A 339 14.39 8.91 -9.47
CA ASP A 339 14.15 7.52 -9.91
C ASP A 339 13.23 6.78 -8.93
N PHE A 340 11.98 7.26 -8.81
CA PHE A 340 10.97 6.70 -7.91
C PHE A 340 9.71 6.32 -8.71
N PRO A 341 9.63 5.08 -9.27
CA PRO A 341 8.54 4.65 -10.14
C PRO A 341 7.15 4.80 -9.52
N GLU A 342 7.03 4.56 -8.21
CA GLU A 342 5.77 4.71 -7.47
C GLU A 342 5.28 6.16 -7.49
N ALA A 343 6.18 7.11 -7.25
CA ALA A 343 5.84 8.54 -7.26
C ALA A 343 5.57 9.05 -8.68
N LEU A 344 6.34 8.61 -9.68
CA LEU A 344 6.11 8.92 -11.09
C LEU A 344 4.72 8.42 -11.54
N SER A 345 4.39 7.18 -11.21
CA SER A 345 3.08 6.61 -11.53
C SER A 345 1.95 7.37 -10.83
N PHE A 346 2.12 7.69 -9.56
CA PHE A 346 1.11 8.43 -8.82
C PHE A 346 0.94 9.87 -9.32
N LEU A 347 2.03 10.56 -9.71
CA LEU A 347 1.96 11.86 -10.37
C LEU A 347 1.20 11.75 -11.70
N GLY A 348 1.44 10.67 -12.47
CA GLY A 348 0.69 10.37 -13.69
C GLY A 348 -0.81 10.24 -13.42
N GLU A 349 -1.21 9.58 -12.32
CA GLU A 349 -2.62 9.51 -11.93
C GLU A 349 -3.19 10.89 -11.57
N LEU A 350 -2.46 11.72 -10.82
CA LEU A 350 -2.87 13.08 -10.48
C LEU A 350 -3.03 13.95 -11.73
N GLN A 351 -2.11 13.83 -12.70
CA GLN A 351 -2.25 14.54 -13.99
C GLN A 351 -3.48 14.04 -14.77
N ALA A 352 -3.75 12.73 -14.75
CA ALA A 352 -4.95 12.19 -15.39
C ALA A 352 -6.25 12.65 -14.67
N ASP A 353 -6.26 12.80 -13.36
CA ASP A 353 -7.39 13.36 -12.59
C ASP A 353 -7.66 14.82 -13.01
N GLU A 354 -6.64 15.56 -13.40
CA GLU A 354 -6.76 16.93 -13.94
C GLU A 354 -7.02 16.98 -15.47
N GLY A 355 -7.02 15.82 -16.14
CA GLY A 355 -7.25 15.72 -17.58
C GLY A 355 -6.02 15.95 -18.46
N ARG A 356 -4.83 16.04 -17.88
CA ARG A 356 -3.55 16.19 -18.61
C ARG A 356 -3.03 14.81 -19.03
N PHE A 357 -3.71 14.19 -19.98
CA PHE A 357 -3.48 12.79 -20.36
C PHE A 357 -2.13 12.53 -21.02
N GLU A 358 -1.62 13.47 -21.81
CA GLU A 358 -0.30 13.38 -22.44
C GLU A 358 0.82 13.39 -21.41
N GLU A 359 0.69 14.26 -20.42
CA GLU A 359 1.65 14.32 -19.31
C GLU A 359 1.58 13.05 -18.43
N ALA A 360 0.37 12.57 -18.17
CA ALA A 360 0.16 11.31 -17.46
C ALA A 360 0.82 10.13 -18.18
N GLU A 361 0.62 10.03 -19.51
CA GLU A 361 1.26 9.00 -20.34
C GLU A 361 2.79 9.08 -20.24
N ARG A 362 3.37 10.28 -20.38
CA ARG A 362 4.82 10.49 -20.25
C ARG A 362 5.37 9.99 -18.92
N LEU A 363 4.69 10.30 -17.82
CA LEU A 363 5.09 9.90 -16.48
C LEU A 363 4.99 8.39 -16.27
N PHE A 364 3.92 7.73 -16.77
CA PHE A 364 3.80 6.28 -16.73
C PHE A 364 4.91 5.60 -17.53
N ARG A 365 5.24 6.11 -18.73
CA ARG A 365 6.34 5.57 -19.54
C ARG A 365 7.70 5.78 -18.88
N GLN A 366 7.93 6.92 -18.21
CA GLN A 366 9.13 7.15 -17.41
C GLN A 366 9.23 6.16 -16.25
N ALA A 367 8.14 5.87 -15.53
CA ALA A 367 8.13 4.85 -14.48
C ALA A 367 8.48 3.46 -15.03
N LEU A 368 7.97 3.10 -16.22
CA LEU A 368 8.28 1.83 -16.89
C LEU A 368 9.72 1.77 -17.42
N SER A 369 10.34 2.89 -17.81
CA SER A 369 11.75 2.89 -18.21
C SER A 369 12.68 2.58 -17.05
N ILE A 370 12.33 2.99 -15.82
CA ILE A 370 13.08 2.69 -14.59
C ILE A 370 12.79 1.25 -14.13
N ARG A 371 11.51 0.84 -14.15
CA ARG A 371 11.07 -0.49 -13.75
C ARG A 371 10.13 -1.08 -14.83
N PRO A 372 10.66 -1.83 -15.81
CA PRO A 372 9.89 -2.30 -16.98
C PRO A 372 8.67 -3.18 -16.65
N LYS A 373 8.64 -3.80 -15.46
CA LYS A 373 7.54 -4.64 -14.98
C LYS A 373 6.68 -3.95 -13.90
N PHE A 374 6.65 -2.61 -13.86
CA PHE A 374 5.90 -1.86 -12.88
C PHE A 374 4.41 -1.81 -13.23
N VAL A 375 3.64 -2.69 -12.61
CA VAL A 375 2.22 -2.97 -12.91
C VAL A 375 1.34 -1.73 -12.82
N PHE A 376 1.56 -0.85 -11.85
CA PHE A 376 0.69 0.32 -11.65
C PHE A 376 0.80 1.35 -12.79
N ALA A 377 2.01 1.56 -13.32
CA ALA A 377 2.19 2.43 -14.48
C ALA A 377 1.57 1.82 -15.75
N ALA A 378 1.69 0.51 -15.95
CA ALA A 378 1.05 -0.19 -17.05
C ALA A 378 -0.49 -0.13 -16.94
N ALA A 379 -1.04 -0.29 -15.73
CA ALA A 379 -2.47 -0.13 -15.47
C ALA A 379 -2.95 1.31 -15.75
N GLY A 380 -2.13 2.31 -15.43
CA GLY A 380 -2.36 3.71 -15.79
C GLY A 380 -2.49 3.90 -17.31
N LEU A 381 -1.53 3.39 -18.10
CA LEU A 381 -1.57 3.43 -19.56
C LEU A 381 -2.81 2.71 -20.14
N ALA A 382 -3.17 1.54 -19.59
CA ALA A 382 -4.36 0.80 -20.01
C ALA A 382 -5.65 1.60 -19.73
N THR A 383 -5.72 2.27 -18.58
CA THR A 383 -6.86 3.15 -18.23
C THR A 383 -6.98 4.33 -19.20
N LEU A 384 -5.86 4.90 -19.64
CA LEU A 384 -5.80 5.96 -20.65
C LEU A 384 -6.00 5.43 -22.08
N LYS A 385 -6.14 4.12 -22.29
CA LYS A 385 -6.17 3.46 -23.61
C LYS A 385 -4.92 3.76 -24.46
N ARG A 386 -3.75 3.86 -23.81
CA ARG A 386 -2.45 4.18 -24.41
C ARG A 386 -1.46 3.01 -24.34
N LEU A 387 -1.90 1.83 -23.89
CA LEU A 387 -1.08 0.62 -23.85
C LEU A 387 -0.89 0.09 -25.28
N THR A 388 0.35 -0.16 -25.67
CA THR A 388 0.67 -0.74 -26.98
C THR A 388 0.50 -2.27 -26.98
N ALA A 389 0.40 -2.88 -28.17
CA ALA A 389 0.29 -4.34 -28.29
C ALA A 389 1.53 -5.06 -27.72
N GLN A 390 2.73 -4.55 -27.95
CA GLN A 390 3.98 -5.11 -27.43
C GLN A 390 4.05 -5.05 -25.90
N GLU A 391 3.63 -3.94 -25.31
CA GLU A 391 3.54 -3.79 -23.85
C GLU A 391 2.52 -4.77 -23.26
N ALA A 392 1.34 -4.90 -23.87
CA ALA A 392 0.30 -5.83 -23.45
C ALA A 392 0.76 -7.29 -23.50
N GLU A 393 1.44 -7.70 -24.57
CA GLU A 393 2.05 -9.05 -24.68
C GLU A 393 3.10 -9.28 -23.59
N GLY A 394 3.92 -8.29 -23.28
CA GLY A 394 4.89 -8.35 -22.17
C GLY A 394 4.21 -8.57 -20.82
N LEU A 395 3.08 -7.92 -20.59
CA LEU A 395 2.28 -8.06 -19.37
C LEU A 395 1.57 -9.43 -19.29
N VAL A 396 1.09 -9.97 -20.42
CA VAL A 396 0.52 -11.32 -20.48
C VAL A 396 1.58 -12.36 -20.08
N ARG A 397 2.79 -12.25 -20.64
CA ARG A 397 3.92 -13.13 -20.25
C ARG A 397 4.25 -13.01 -18.77
N LEU A 398 4.28 -11.79 -18.24
CA LEU A 398 4.57 -11.54 -16.82
C LEU A 398 3.61 -12.29 -15.89
N VAL A 399 2.31 -12.29 -16.21
CA VAL A 399 1.27 -13.01 -15.42
C VAL A 399 1.43 -14.52 -15.50
N GLN A 400 1.96 -15.04 -16.62
CA GLN A 400 2.14 -16.49 -16.85
C GLN A 400 3.42 -17.04 -16.24
N GLU A 401 4.50 -16.24 -16.22
CA GLU A 401 5.84 -16.70 -15.84
C GLU A 401 6.08 -16.72 -14.33
N LYS A 402 5.46 -15.84 -13.56
CA LYS A 402 5.74 -15.70 -12.12
C LYS A 402 4.48 -15.36 -11.31
N PRO A 403 4.32 -15.94 -10.12
CA PRO A 403 3.31 -15.49 -9.19
C PRO A 403 3.61 -14.03 -8.76
N LEU A 404 2.68 -13.14 -9.04
CA LEU A 404 2.73 -11.75 -8.63
C LEU A 404 2.13 -11.57 -7.23
N PRO A 405 2.50 -10.52 -6.48
CA PRO A 405 1.73 -10.07 -5.33
C PRO A 405 0.26 -9.89 -5.72
N MET A 406 -0.66 -10.40 -4.90
CA MET A 406 -2.10 -10.47 -5.27
C MET A 406 -2.66 -9.12 -5.72
N GLY A 407 -2.27 -8.00 -5.08
CA GLY A 407 -2.73 -6.66 -5.45
C GLY A 407 -2.24 -6.22 -6.83
N GLU A 408 -0.99 -6.56 -7.17
CA GLU A 408 -0.41 -6.30 -8.48
C GLU A 408 -1.08 -7.15 -9.56
N GLU A 409 -1.29 -8.44 -9.29
CA GLU A 409 -1.97 -9.34 -10.23
C GLU A 409 -3.39 -8.88 -10.53
N ILE A 410 -4.16 -8.47 -9.51
CA ILE A 410 -5.50 -7.91 -9.68
C ILE A 410 -5.46 -6.68 -10.62
N SER A 411 -4.58 -5.73 -10.33
CA SER A 411 -4.47 -4.50 -11.12
C SER A 411 -4.08 -4.78 -12.57
N LEU A 412 -3.16 -5.71 -12.76
CA LEU A 412 -2.68 -6.11 -14.08
C LEU A 412 -3.77 -6.80 -14.91
N ARG A 413 -4.55 -7.70 -14.30
CA ARG A 413 -5.63 -8.40 -15.00
C ARG A 413 -6.76 -7.46 -15.41
N TYR A 414 -7.14 -6.48 -14.57
CA TYR A 414 -8.09 -5.44 -14.98
C TYR A 414 -7.53 -4.58 -16.13
N ALA A 415 -6.23 -4.27 -16.11
CA ALA A 415 -5.58 -3.52 -17.18
C ALA A 415 -5.59 -4.31 -18.51
N LEU A 416 -5.24 -5.60 -18.47
CA LEU A 416 -5.31 -6.48 -19.64
C LEU A 416 -6.75 -6.64 -20.15
N GLY A 417 -7.72 -6.83 -19.24
CA GLY A 417 -9.14 -6.88 -19.60
C GLY A 417 -9.59 -5.61 -20.32
N SER A 418 -9.20 -4.43 -19.82
CA SER A 418 -9.50 -3.14 -20.47
C SER A 418 -8.82 -3.00 -21.82
N TYR A 419 -7.59 -3.46 -21.98
CA TYR A 419 -6.86 -3.47 -23.24
C TYR A 419 -7.55 -4.38 -24.26
N PHE A 420 -7.86 -5.64 -23.92
CA PHE A 420 -8.52 -6.58 -24.82
C PHE A 420 -9.93 -6.13 -25.22
N ASP A 421 -10.70 -5.53 -24.29
CA ASP A 421 -11.99 -4.92 -24.61
C ASP A 421 -11.85 -3.80 -25.65
N GLY A 422 -10.83 -2.94 -25.49
CA GLY A 422 -10.51 -1.88 -26.44
C GLY A 422 -10.14 -2.38 -27.84
N CYS A 423 -9.55 -3.58 -27.93
CA CYS A 423 -9.18 -4.26 -29.17
C CYS A 423 -10.33 -5.10 -29.77
N GLY A 424 -11.52 -5.17 -29.12
CA GLY A 424 -12.64 -6.01 -29.55
C GLY A 424 -12.48 -7.50 -29.25
N ARG A 425 -11.45 -7.87 -28.45
CA ARG A 425 -11.15 -9.26 -28.03
C ARG A 425 -11.94 -9.59 -26.76
N TYR A 426 -13.28 -9.61 -26.86
CA TYR A 426 -14.19 -9.65 -25.72
C TYR A 426 -14.09 -10.93 -24.87
N GLU A 427 -13.74 -12.06 -25.47
CA GLU A 427 -13.56 -13.34 -24.76
C GLU A 427 -12.37 -13.28 -23.81
N GLU A 428 -11.24 -12.80 -24.30
CA GLU A 428 -10.02 -12.64 -23.52
C GLU A 428 -10.20 -11.54 -22.45
N ALA A 429 -10.85 -10.44 -22.82
CA ALA A 429 -11.20 -9.38 -21.86
C ALA A 429 -12.01 -9.94 -20.70
N PHE A 430 -13.06 -10.72 -20.99
CA PHE A 430 -13.91 -11.29 -19.95
C PHE A 430 -13.15 -12.30 -19.08
N ALA A 431 -12.31 -13.15 -19.67
CA ALA A 431 -11.49 -14.10 -18.93
C ALA A 431 -10.55 -13.40 -17.93
N GLU A 432 -9.92 -12.28 -18.33
CA GLU A 432 -9.07 -11.51 -17.42
C GLU A 432 -9.89 -10.81 -16.31
N TYR A 433 -11.08 -10.28 -16.62
CA TYR A 433 -11.97 -9.72 -15.60
C TYR A 433 -12.46 -10.77 -14.60
N VAL A 434 -12.81 -11.98 -15.05
CA VAL A 434 -13.19 -13.09 -14.14
C VAL A 434 -12.05 -13.38 -13.18
N ARG A 435 -10.83 -13.58 -13.68
CA ARG A 435 -9.66 -13.88 -12.83
C ARG A 435 -9.36 -12.74 -11.86
N ALA A 436 -9.47 -11.48 -12.30
CA ALA A 436 -9.28 -10.31 -11.43
C ALA A 436 -10.32 -10.29 -10.30
N ASN A 437 -11.59 -10.52 -10.61
CA ASN A 437 -12.68 -10.55 -9.65
C ASN A 437 -12.55 -11.74 -8.68
N ASP A 438 -12.16 -12.91 -9.14
CA ASP A 438 -11.91 -14.08 -8.28
C ASP A 438 -10.79 -13.81 -7.25
N LEU A 439 -9.71 -13.16 -7.67
CA LEU A 439 -8.65 -12.74 -6.76
C LEU A 439 -9.12 -11.67 -5.77
N THR A 440 -9.90 -10.69 -6.23
CA THR A 440 -10.46 -9.64 -5.39
C THR A 440 -11.43 -10.22 -4.36
N LYS A 441 -12.27 -11.18 -4.76
CA LYS A 441 -13.21 -11.89 -3.89
C LYS A 441 -12.52 -12.61 -2.72
N ARG A 442 -11.30 -13.14 -2.93
CA ARG A 442 -10.50 -13.77 -1.86
C ARG A 442 -10.01 -12.79 -0.79
N ARG A 443 -9.98 -11.50 -1.09
CA ARG A 443 -9.54 -10.43 -0.16
C ARG A 443 -10.69 -9.77 0.60
N GLN A 444 -11.93 -10.06 0.23
CA GLN A 444 -13.12 -9.43 0.79
C GLN A 444 -13.93 -10.46 1.60
N PRO A 445 -14.73 -10.00 2.56
CA PRO A 445 -15.73 -10.86 3.20
C PRO A 445 -16.72 -11.39 2.15
N ALA A 446 -17.29 -12.56 2.41
CA ALA A 446 -18.31 -13.13 1.53
C ALA A 446 -19.51 -12.19 1.43
N TYR A 447 -20.12 -12.13 0.24
CA TYR A 447 -21.39 -11.44 0.06
C TYR A 447 -22.51 -12.24 0.73
N GLU A 448 -23.30 -11.57 1.58
CA GLU A 448 -24.41 -12.16 2.32
C GLU A 448 -25.76 -11.55 1.84
N PRO A 449 -26.47 -12.17 0.90
CA PRO A 449 -27.74 -11.64 0.37
C PRO A 449 -28.74 -11.31 1.45
N SER A 450 -28.96 -12.22 2.41
CA SER A 450 -29.93 -12.04 3.50
C SER A 450 -29.62 -10.85 4.42
N LYS A 451 -28.35 -10.45 4.53
CA LYS A 451 -27.94 -9.27 5.29
C LYS A 451 -28.30 -7.97 4.55
N VAL A 452 -28.11 -7.97 3.23
CA VAL A 452 -28.48 -6.83 2.37
C VAL A 452 -29.99 -6.66 2.34
N THR A 453 -30.74 -7.74 2.12
CA THR A 453 -32.21 -7.71 2.13
C THR A 453 -32.73 -7.19 3.46
N ARG A 454 -32.29 -7.75 4.60
CA ARG A 454 -32.69 -7.25 5.94
C ARG A 454 -32.39 -5.78 6.15
N ARG A 455 -31.27 -5.28 5.62
CA ARG A 455 -30.93 -3.85 5.69
C ARG A 455 -31.90 -3.01 4.88
N VAL A 456 -32.22 -3.44 3.66
CA VAL A 456 -33.19 -2.75 2.79
C VAL A 456 -34.60 -2.78 3.42
N ASP A 457 -35.05 -3.93 3.95
CA ASP A 457 -36.33 -4.05 4.67
C ASP A 457 -36.40 -3.07 5.84
N GLY A 458 -35.32 -3.00 6.67
CA GLY A 458 -35.27 -2.07 7.79
C GLY A 458 -35.30 -0.60 7.38
N ILE A 459 -34.70 -0.26 6.21
CA ILE A 459 -34.77 1.10 5.66
C ILE A 459 -36.19 1.42 5.20
N ILE A 460 -36.84 0.52 4.46
CA ILE A 460 -38.20 0.69 3.96
C ILE A 460 -39.19 0.81 5.14
N GLU A 461 -39.10 -0.04 6.14
CA GLU A 461 -39.95 0.01 7.35
C GLU A 461 -39.73 1.28 8.16
N GLY A 462 -38.44 1.76 8.28
CA GLY A 462 -38.07 2.94 9.07
C GLY A 462 -38.48 4.28 8.45
N PHE A 463 -38.81 4.31 7.16
CA PHE A 463 -39.21 5.51 6.42
C PHE A 463 -40.47 5.25 5.59
N ALA A 464 -41.52 4.71 6.23
CA ALA A 464 -42.75 4.30 5.55
C ALA A 464 -43.58 5.49 5.04
N ALA A 465 -43.46 6.68 5.62
CA ALA A 465 -44.17 7.89 5.20
C ALA A 465 -43.39 9.14 5.67
N PHE A 466 -43.56 10.23 4.96
CA PHE A 466 -43.11 11.57 5.39
C PHE A 466 -44.31 12.49 5.58
N ASP A 467 -44.27 13.33 6.63
CA ASP A 467 -45.30 14.32 6.88
C ASP A 467 -45.22 15.44 5.82
N GLU A 468 -46.30 15.60 5.04
CA GLU A 468 -46.39 16.64 4.01
C GLU A 468 -46.34 18.08 4.58
N GLN A 469 -46.58 18.23 5.89
CA GLN A 469 -46.63 19.55 6.53
C GLN A 469 -45.26 20.13 6.92
N SER A 470 -44.17 19.40 6.72
CA SER A 470 -42.81 19.96 6.84
C SER A 470 -42.46 20.87 5.66
N GLN A 471 -43.38 21.83 5.33
CA GLN A 471 -43.13 22.86 4.32
C GLN A 471 -41.99 23.77 4.74
N ILE A 472 -41.04 23.81 3.91
CA ILE A 472 -39.68 24.26 4.03
C ILE A 472 -39.66 25.81 4.03
N SER A 473 -39.21 26.36 5.11
CA SER A 473 -38.53 27.66 5.14
C SER A 473 -37.29 27.56 4.26
N SER A 474 -37.04 28.57 3.41
CA SER A 474 -35.86 28.61 2.54
C SER A 474 -34.57 28.33 3.31
N ALA A 475 -33.87 27.25 2.93
CA ALA A 475 -32.61 26.90 3.56
C ALA A 475 -31.54 27.95 3.21
N PRO A 476 -30.69 28.34 4.16
CA PRO A 476 -29.56 29.20 3.83
C PRO A 476 -28.54 28.45 2.97
N PRO A 477 -27.90 29.13 1.99
CA PRO A 477 -26.83 28.54 1.19
C PRO A 477 -25.64 28.08 2.07
N PRO A 478 -24.86 27.09 1.60
CA PRO A 478 -25.05 26.33 0.38
C PRO A 478 -26.12 25.23 0.52
N ILE A 479 -26.93 25.05 -0.54
CA ILE A 479 -27.99 24.03 -0.60
C ILE A 479 -27.43 22.78 -1.29
N PRO A 480 -27.52 21.60 -0.66
CA PRO A 480 -27.03 20.36 -1.27
C PRO A 480 -27.99 19.80 -2.31
N ILE A 481 -27.42 19.30 -3.41
CA ILE A 481 -28.09 18.49 -4.43
C ILE A 481 -27.44 17.12 -4.40
N PHE A 482 -28.23 16.07 -4.22
CA PHE A 482 -27.73 14.70 -4.16
C PHE A 482 -27.88 13.99 -5.51
N ILE A 483 -26.76 13.57 -6.12
CA ILE A 483 -26.79 12.69 -7.28
C ILE A 483 -26.63 11.27 -6.81
N ILE A 484 -27.67 10.46 -6.98
CA ILE A 484 -27.78 9.08 -6.48
C ILE A 484 -28.00 8.08 -7.62
N GLY A 485 -27.75 6.81 -7.35
CA GLY A 485 -27.96 5.70 -8.28
C GLY A 485 -26.90 4.61 -8.11
N MET A 486 -26.94 3.60 -8.95
CA MET A 486 -25.88 2.61 -8.95
C MET A 486 -24.54 3.26 -9.38
N PRO A 487 -23.40 2.85 -8.85
CA PRO A 487 -22.11 3.20 -9.43
C PRO A 487 -22.11 2.88 -10.94
N ARG A 488 -21.48 3.72 -11.76
CA ARG A 488 -21.41 3.55 -13.22
C ARG A 488 -22.74 3.76 -13.97
N SER A 489 -23.76 4.29 -13.33
CA SER A 489 -25.03 4.66 -14.00
C SER A 489 -25.00 6.02 -14.71
N GLY A 490 -23.88 6.76 -14.69
CA GLY A 490 -23.76 8.10 -15.29
C GLY A 490 -23.76 9.23 -14.28
N THR A 491 -23.69 8.95 -12.99
CA THR A 491 -23.66 9.96 -11.90
C THR A 491 -22.56 10.99 -12.05
N SER A 492 -21.34 10.60 -12.48
CA SER A 492 -20.25 11.54 -12.72
C SER A 492 -20.49 12.44 -13.94
N LEU A 493 -21.20 11.96 -14.95
CA LEU A 493 -21.58 12.77 -16.11
C LEU A 493 -22.57 13.86 -15.70
N ALA A 494 -23.61 13.50 -14.96
CA ALA A 494 -24.61 14.45 -14.44
C ALA A 494 -23.96 15.50 -13.49
N GLU A 495 -23.02 15.08 -12.65
CA GLU A 495 -22.25 16.01 -11.82
C GLU A 495 -21.46 17.01 -12.66
N GLN A 496 -20.75 16.56 -13.70
CA GLN A 496 -19.95 17.44 -14.55
C GLN A 496 -20.84 18.42 -15.34
N ILE A 497 -21.96 17.96 -15.86
CA ILE A 497 -22.94 18.82 -16.54
C ILE A 497 -23.41 19.94 -15.59
N LEU A 498 -23.85 19.60 -14.37
CA LEU A 498 -24.36 20.55 -13.40
C LEU A 498 -23.27 21.49 -12.87
N ALA A 499 -22.08 20.93 -12.54
CA ALA A 499 -20.96 21.71 -12.01
C ALA A 499 -20.30 22.63 -13.06
N SER A 500 -20.73 22.59 -14.32
CA SER A 500 -20.35 23.57 -15.34
C SER A 500 -21.22 24.86 -15.26
N HIS A 501 -22.27 24.87 -14.43
CA HIS A 501 -23.07 26.06 -14.16
C HIS A 501 -22.40 26.94 -13.11
N PRO A 502 -22.32 28.28 -13.29
CA PRO A 502 -21.63 29.19 -12.35
C PRO A 502 -22.13 29.15 -10.92
N GLU A 503 -23.42 28.88 -10.69
CA GLU A 503 -24.02 28.82 -9.36
C GLU A 503 -23.88 27.46 -8.67
N ILE A 504 -23.30 26.45 -9.35
CA ILE A 504 -23.26 25.08 -8.85
C ILE A 504 -21.80 24.63 -8.66
N PHE A 505 -21.46 24.24 -7.47
CA PHE A 505 -20.17 23.61 -7.18
C PHE A 505 -20.31 22.10 -7.12
N GLY A 506 -19.45 21.37 -7.80
CA GLY A 506 -19.39 19.91 -7.70
C GLY A 506 -18.55 19.47 -6.50
N GLY A 507 -19.19 19.04 -5.44
CA GLY A 507 -18.55 18.53 -4.22
C GLY A 507 -17.97 17.10 -4.36
N GLY A 508 -18.29 16.39 -5.43
CA GLY A 508 -17.87 15.01 -5.63
C GLY A 508 -18.52 14.03 -4.64
N GLU A 509 -17.80 13.00 -4.21
CA GLU A 509 -18.30 11.97 -3.28
C GLU A 509 -18.03 12.38 -1.82
N ILE A 510 -19.03 12.99 -1.15
CA ILE A 510 -18.89 13.45 0.24
C ILE A 510 -19.22 12.29 1.18
N VAL A 511 -18.18 11.79 1.86
CA VAL A 511 -18.31 10.69 2.83
C VAL A 511 -18.85 11.27 4.16
N PHE A 512 -20.16 11.19 4.36
CA PHE A 512 -20.83 11.62 5.59
C PHE A 512 -22.01 10.69 5.94
N TRP A 513 -23.01 10.60 5.05
CA TRP A 513 -24.26 9.92 5.34
C TRP A 513 -24.13 8.42 5.59
N SER A 514 -23.16 7.76 4.95
CA SER A 514 -22.89 6.34 5.20
C SER A 514 -22.44 6.10 6.65
N ALA A 515 -21.50 6.89 7.15
CA ALA A 515 -20.99 6.73 8.51
C ALA A 515 -22.06 7.02 9.57
N VAL A 516 -22.89 8.04 9.32
CA VAL A 516 -23.99 8.43 10.23
C VAL A 516 -25.09 7.37 10.27
N CYS A 517 -25.47 6.85 9.09
CA CYS A 517 -26.50 5.82 8.98
C CYS A 517 -26.09 4.48 9.57
N ASP A 518 -24.85 4.05 9.29
CA ASP A 518 -24.36 2.79 9.82
C ASP A 518 -24.36 2.82 11.36
N ALA A 519 -23.90 3.92 11.96
CA ALA A 519 -23.98 4.11 13.40
C ALA A 519 -25.43 4.12 13.94
N TRP A 520 -26.37 4.67 13.18
CA TRP A 520 -27.77 4.70 13.59
C TRP A 520 -28.43 3.30 13.53
N PHE A 521 -28.17 2.55 12.45
CA PHE A 521 -28.69 1.18 12.32
C PHE A 521 -28.10 0.23 13.35
N ASP A 522 -26.82 0.38 13.69
CA ASP A 522 -26.11 -0.49 14.64
C ASP A 522 -26.56 -0.26 16.09
N THR A 523 -26.95 0.97 16.45
CA THR A 523 -27.18 1.35 17.86
C THR A 523 -28.65 1.36 18.28
N ARG A 524 -29.62 1.53 17.37
CA ARG A 524 -31.02 1.83 17.76
C ARG A 524 -32.10 0.94 17.16
N GLY A 525 -31.76 0.02 16.29
CA GLY A 525 -32.79 -0.81 15.67
C GLY A 525 -33.77 0.01 14.83
N ARG A 526 -34.99 -0.44 14.70
CA ARG A 526 -36.06 0.06 13.78
C ARG A 526 -36.74 1.36 14.23
N ASN A 527 -36.23 2.15 15.15
CA ASN A 527 -36.88 3.37 15.63
C ASN A 527 -36.54 4.56 14.73
N GLU A 528 -37.52 5.40 14.41
CA GLU A 528 -37.36 6.65 13.68
C GLU A 528 -36.32 7.56 14.36
N PRO A 529 -35.46 8.27 13.57
CA PRO A 529 -34.50 9.20 14.14
C PRO A 529 -35.21 10.38 14.81
N THR A 530 -34.80 10.69 16.03
CA THR A 530 -35.39 11.80 16.80
C THR A 530 -35.06 13.16 16.18
N LYS A 531 -35.99 14.13 16.29
CA LYS A 531 -35.78 15.48 15.76
C LYS A 531 -34.46 16.15 16.20
N PRO A 532 -33.99 16.08 17.47
CA PRO A 532 -32.68 16.62 17.85
C PRO A 532 -31.51 15.94 17.14
N LEU A 533 -31.61 14.61 16.88
CA LEU A 533 -30.57 13.87 16.15
C LEU A 533 -30.51 14.30 14.69
N LEU A 534 -31.64 14.48 14.03
CA LEU A 534 -31.72 14.99 12.66
C LEU A 534 -31.14 16.40 12.54
N GLN A 535 -31.46 17.29 13.49
CA GLN A 535 -30.90 18.64 13.54
C GLN A 535 -29.37 18.63 13.69
N ARG A 536 -28.84 17.74 14.53
CA ARG A 536 -27.40 17.56 14.68
C ARG A 536 -26.77 17.08 13.37
N TYR A 537 -27.34 16.07 12.71
CA TYR A 537 -26.83 15.58 11.42
C TYR A 537 -26.83 16.67 10.34
N ALA A 538 -27.90 17.47 10.29
CA ALA A 538 -27.97 18.61 9.37
C ALA A 538 -26.87 19.66 9.66
N ALA A 539 -26.60 19.95 10.94
CA ALA A 539 -25.54 20.89 11.34
C ALA A 539 -24.14 20.35 11.00
N ASP A 540 -23.85 19.10 11.35
CA ASP A 540 -22.57 18.44 11.08
C ASP A 540 -22.29 18.34 9.57
N TYR A 541 -23.31 18.02 8.78
CA TYR A 541 -23.20 17.99 7.31
C TYR A 541 -22.95 19.38 6.72
N ARG A 542 -23.60 20.41 7.26
CA ARG A 542 -23.36 21.80 6.83
C ARG A 542 -21.90 22.22 7.05
N VAL A 543 -21.29 21.82 8.17
CA VAL A 543 -19.85 22.05 8.41
C VAL A 543 -19.00 21.38 7.31
N LYS A 544 -19.36 20.16 6.86
CA LYS A 544 -18.66 19.51 5.74
C LYS A 544 -18.81 20.27 4.42
N LEU A 545 -19.97 20.82 4.14
CA LEU A 545 -20.17 21.65 2.93
C LEU A 545 -19.37 22.95 3.00
N GLN A 546 -19.34 23.62 4.14
CA GLN A 546 -18.56 24.85 4.36
C GLN A 546 -17.05 24.63 4.22
N ALA A 547 -16.57 23.45 4.60
CA ALA A 547 -15.16 23.09 4.44
C ALA A 547 -14.70 23.01 2.97
N LEU A 548 -15.63 22.98 2.00
CA LEU A 548 -15.30 23.03 0.57
C LEU A 548 -14.90 24.44 0.10
N GLN A 549 -15.04 25.46 0.94
CA GLN A 549 -14.58 26.84 0.70
C GLN A 549 -15.02 27.40 -0.66
N THR A 550 -16.32 27.27 -0.97
CA THR A 550 -16.92 27.78 -2.22
C THR A 550 -18.01 28.79 -1.92
N ASP A 551 -18.14 29.80 -2.77
CA ASP A 551 -19.23 30.80 -2.72
C ASP A 551 -20.47 30.35 -3.53
N ALA A 552 -20.46 29.16 -4.10
CA ALA A 552 -21.56 28.67 -4.89
C ALA A 552 -22.83 28.47 -4.04
N ARG A 553 -23.98 28.87 -4.62
CA ARG A 553 -25.28 28.71 -3.96
C ARG A 553 -25.69 27.25 -3.77
N LEU A 554 -25.32 26.41 -4.72
CA LEU A 554 -25.67 24.99 -4.74
C LEU A 554 -24.40 24.13 -4.73
N ILE A 555 -24.41 23.05 -3.95
CA ILE A 555 -23.32 22.07 -3.93
C ILE A 555 -23.87 20.70 -4.31
N VAL A 556 -23.28 20.09 -5.33
CA VAL A 556 -23.60 18.70 -5.72
C VAL A 556 -22.80 17.72 -4.86
N ASP A 557 -23.49 16.93 -4.05
CA ASP A 557 -22.97 15.69 -3.42
C ASP A 557 -23.26 14.52 -4.34
N LYS A 558 -22.25 14.08 -5.08
CA LYS A 558 -22.37 12.94 -5.97
C LYS A 558 -21.79 11.70 -5.27
N MET A 559 -22.50 11.19 -4.30
CA MET A 559 -22.25 9.89 -3.69
C MET A 559 -23.32 8.91 -4.17
N PRO A 560 -23.03 8.05 -5.15
CA PRO A 560 -24.03 7.17 -5.75
C PRO A 560 -24.82 6.38 -4.72
N VAL A 561 -24.16 5.81 -3.71
CA VAL A 561 -24.77 4.97 -2.66
C VAL A 561 -25.68 5.73 -1.67
N ASN A 562 -25.75 7.06 -1.75
CA ASN A 562 -26.69 7.85 -0.94
C ASN A 562 -28.16 7.50 -1.22
N PHE A 563 -28.46 6.69 -2.24
CA PHE A 563 -29.79 6.12 -2.41
C PHE A 563 -30.23 5.28 -1.22
N LEU A 564 -29.32 4.64 -0.49
CA LEU A 564 -29.62 3.92 0.76
C LEU A 564 -30.09 4.84 1.88
N TYR A 565 -29.70 6.10 1.82
CA TYR A 565 -29.87 7.07 2.91
C TYR A 565 -30.85 8.20 2.57
N ALA A 566 -31.50 8.15 1.41
CA ALA A 566 -32.33 9.26 0.91
C ALA A 566 -33.43 9.66 1.91
N GLY A 567 -34.05 8.68 2.61
CA GLY A 567 -35.03 8.97 3.67
C GLY A 567 -34.44 9.74 4.84
N LEU A 568 -33.30 9.34 5.36
CA LEU A 568 -32.63 10.04 6.47
C LEU A 568 -32.15 11.42 6.04
N ILE A 569 -31.61 11.53 4.83
CA ILE A 569 -31.18 12.81 4.24
C ILE A 569 -32.36 13.76 4.14
N HIS A 570 -33.50 13.30 3.61
CA HIS A 570 -34.69 14.11 3.48
C HIS A 570 -35.28 14.52 4.85
N ALA A 571 -35.31 13.60 5.82
CA ALA A 571 -35.74 13.89 7.18
C ALA A 571 -34.85 14.95 7.87
N ALA A 572 -33.54 14.92 7.66
CA ALA A 572 -32.60 15.91 8.21
C ALA A 572 -32.54 17.21 7.40
N LEU A 573 -32.72 17.12 6.09
CA LEU A 573 -32.63 18.22 5.12
C LEU A 573 -33.85 18.21 4.19
N PRO A 574 -35.03 18.66 4.65
CA PRO A 574 -36.28 18.58 3.88
C PRO A 574 -36.25 19.29 2.51
N HIS A 575 -35.34 20.26 2.34
CA HIS A 575 -35.13 20.99 1.09
C HIS A 575 -34.13 20.30 0.13
N ALA A 576 -33.54 19.18 0.52
CA ALA A 576 -32.60 18.44 -0.33
C ALA A 576 -33.32 17.92 -1.59
N ARG A 577 -32.64 18.01 -2.71
CA ARG A 577 -33.11 17.50 -4.00
C ARG A 577 -32.24 16.35 -4.46
N PHE A 578 -32.88 15.32 -4.96
CA PHE A 578 -32.22 14.09 -5.43
C PHE A 578 -32.35 13.99 -6.94
N ILE A 579 -31.25 13.79 -7.63
CA ILE A 579 -31.19 13.45 -9.05
C ILE A 579 -30.76 12.00 -9.15
N HIS A 580 -31.66 11.13 -9.56
CA HIS A 580 -31.46 9.70 -9.66
C HIS A 580 -31.10 9.30 -11.09
N LEU A 581 -29.84 8.87 -11.31
CA LEU A 581 -29.37 8.38 -12.61
C LEU A 581 -29.74 6.91 -12.77
N ARG A 582 -30.59 6.62 -13.75
CA ARG A 582 -30.98 5.27 -14.15
C ARG A 582 -30.28 4.88 -15.43
N ARG A 583 -29.73 3.69 -15.47
CA ARG A 583 -29.10 3.09 -16.65
C ARG A 583 -29.52 1.63 -16.77
N HIS A 584 -29.46 1.09 -18.00
CA HIS A 584 -29.75 -0.32 -18.26
C HIS A 584 -29.02 -1.23 -17.24
N PRO A 585 -29.75 -2.12 -16.53
CA PRO A 585 -29.21 -2.86 -15.39
C PRO A 585 -27.97 -3.70 -15.73
N ILE A 586 -28.01 -4.43 -16.86
CA ILE A 586 -26.87 -5.29 -17.24
C ILE A 586 -25.66 -4.44 -17.65
N ASP A 587 -25.85 -3.31 -18.36
CA ASP A 587 -24.73 -2.39 -18.70
C ASP A 587 -24.09 -1.79 -17.43
N THR A 588 -24.92 -1.46 -16.44
CA THR A 588 -24.45 -0.96 -15.14
C THR A 588 -23.63 -2.01 -14.42
N CYS A 589 -24.18 -3.22 -14.27
CA CYS A 589 -23.53 -4.34 -13.59
C CYS A 589 -22.18 -4.71 -14.26
N LEU A 590 -22.15 -4.86 -15.58
CA LEU A 590 -20.92 -5.13 -16.32
C LEU A 590 -19.90 -3.99 -16.19
N SER A 591 -20.35 -2.74 -16.22
CA SER A 591 -19.47 -1.60 -16.05
C SER A 591 -18.83 -1.55 -14.64
N ILE A 592 -19.52 -2.08 -13.63
CA ILE A 592 -18.98 -2.28 -12.28
C ILE A 592 -17.98 -3.46 -12.29
N TYR A 593 -18.36 -4.60 -12.86
CA TYR A 593 -17.56 -5.82 -12.90
C TYR A 593 -16.20 -5.64 -13.59
N PHE A 594 -16.11 -4.70 -14.53
CA PHE A 594 -14.91 -4.36 -15.31
C PHE A 594 -14.00 -3.32 -14.64
N GLN A 595 -14.28 -2.93 -13.39
CA GLN A 595 -13.48 -1.92 -12.69
C GLN A 595 -12.83 -2.48 -11.44
N ASN A 596 -11.57 -2.10 -11.23
CA ASN A 596 -10.87 -2.36 -9.97
C ASN A 596 -11.30 -1.35 -8.90
N PHE A 597 -12.43 -1.60 -8.26
CA PHE A 597 -12.89 -0.77 -7.15
C PHE A 597 -12.27 -1.21 -5.83
N TYR A 598 -11.73 -0.27 -5.08
CA TYR A 598 -11.09 -0.56 -3.79
C TYR A 598 -12.09 -0.83 -2.65
N ASN A 599 -13.27 -0.17 -2.63
CA ASN A 599 -14.22 -0.20 -1.50
C ASN A 599 -15.69 -0.10 -1.91
N ILE A 600 -16.11 -0.78 -2.96
CA ILE A 600 -17.50 -0.72 -3.42
C ILE A 600 -18.40 -1.77 -2.73
N GLY A 601 -17.79 -2.75 -2.08
CA GLY A 601 -18.48 -3.88 -1.43
C GLY A 601 -18.36 -5.20 -2.20
N PRO A 602 -18.59 -6.33 -1.50
CA PRO A 602 -18.34 -7.67 -2.02
C PRO A 602 -19.26 -8.09 -3.16
N TYR A 603 -20.38 -7.40 -3.37
CA TYR A 603 -21.28 -7.68 -4.50
C TYR A 603 -20.62 -7.42 -5.86
N ALA A 604 -19.65 -6.52 -5.94
CA ALA A 604 -19.06 -6.04 -7.20
C ALA A 604 -18.21 -7.08 -7.93
N THR A 605 -17.83 -8.17 -7.28
CA THR A 605 -16.92 -9.20 -7.80
C THR A 605 -17.63 -10.49 -8.28
N ASP A 606 -18.96 -10.54 -8.19
CA ASP A 606 -19.75 -11.73 -8.55
C ASP A 606 -21.05 -11.31 -9.23
N LEU A 607 -21.32 -11.82 -10.43
CA LEU A 607 -22.48 -11.41 -11.22
C LEU A 607 -23.83 -11.77 -10.56
N SER A 608 -23.90 -12.90 -9.84
CA SER A 608 -25.12 -13.30 -9.12
C SER A 608 -25.36 -12.42 -7.89
N ALA A 609 -24.30 -12.12 -7.13
CA ALA A 609 -24.34 -11.17 -6.03
C ALA A 609 -24.76 -9.77 -6.51
N MET A 610 -24.26 -9.38 -7.67
CA MET A 610 -24.57 -8.08 -8.29
C MET A 610 -26.04 -8.02 -8.75
N ALA A 611 -26.56 -9.12 -9.34
CA ALA A 611 -27.98 -9.21 -9.70
C ALA A 611 -28.88 -9.03 -8.47
N HIS A 612 -28.56 -9.71 -7.37
CA HIS A 612 -29.30 -9.56 -6.11
C HIS A 612 -29.19 -8.12 -5.56
N TYR A 613 -28.00 -7.55 -5.51
CA TYR A 613 -27.80 -6.18 -5.01
C TYR A 613 -28.55 -5.15 -5.85
N TYR A 614 -28.55 -5.31 -7.19
CA TYR A 614 -29.32 -4.45 -8.08
C TYR A 614 -30.84 -4.58 -7.88
N ALA A 615 -31.34 -5.77 -7.63
CA ALA A 615 -32.75 -5.98 -7.31
C ALA A 615 -33.14 -5.26 -6.01
N GLU A 616 -32.31 -5.34 -4.96
CA GLU A 616 -32.53 -4.62 -3.70
C GLU A 616 -32.42 -3.09 -3.88
N TYR A 617 -31.48 -2.61 -4.71
CA TYR A 617 -31.42 -1.22 -5.11
C TYR A 617 -32.73 -0.78 -5.81
N SER A 618 -33.28 -1.59 -6.72
CA SER A 618 -34.53 -1.26 -7.41
C SER A 618 -35.73 -1.18 -6.45
N ARG A 619 -35.80 -2.10 -5.47
CA ARG A 619 -36.85 -2.09 -4.41
C ARG A 619 -36.77 -0.79 -3.59
N ILE A 620 -35.60 -0.39 -3.15
CA ILE A 620 -35.46 0.83 -2.33
C ILE A 620 -35.76 2.09 -3.14
N MET A 621 -35.41 2.14 -4.42
CA MET A 621 -35.74 3.26 -5.27
C MET A 621 -37.22 3.33 -5.62
N GLU A 622 -37.89 2.19 -5.75
CA GLU A 622 -39.36 2.13 -5.86
C GLU A 622 -40.03 2.68 -4.62
N HIS A 623 -39.53 2.32 -3.44
CA HIS A 623 -40.00 2.87 -2.18
C HIS A 623 -39.85 4.40 -2.13
N TRP A 624 -38.66 4.93 -2.48
CA TRP A 624 -38.45 6.39 -2.47
C TRP A 624 -39.33 7.14 -3.46
N ARG A 625 -39.67 6.56 -4.61
CA ARG A 625 -40.66 7.14 -5.53
C ARG A 625 -42.04 7.24 -4.93
N ALA A 626 -42.42 6.30 -4.06
CA ALA A 626 -43.72 6.25 -3.44
C ALA A 626 -43.86 7.21 -2.25
N VAL A 627 -42.79 7.40 -1.46
CA VAL A 627 -42.88 8.12 -0.17
C VAL A 627 -42.26 9.52 -0.18
N LEU A 628 -41.27 9.79 -1.02
CA LEU A 628 -40.67 11.15 -1.11
C LEU A 628 -41.64 12.10 -1.86
N PRO A 629 -41.72 13.37 -1.47
CA PRO A 629 -42.48 14.36 -2.20
C PRO A 629 -42.04 14.45 -3.67
N PRO A 630 -42.98 14.50 -4.64
CA PRO A 630 -42.62 14.47 -6.09
C PRO A 630 -41.65 15.55 -6.53
N ALA A 631 -41.60 16.69 -5.84
CA ALA A 631 -40.68 17.79 -6.14
C ALA A 631 -39.24 17.55 -5.63
N THR A 632 -38.97 16.46 -4.91
CA THR A 632 -37.66 16.22 -4.31
C THR A 632 -36.81 15.18 -5.07
N LEU A 633 -37.41 14.39 -5.96
CA LEU A 633 -36.73 13.32 -6.71
C LEU A 633 -36.96 13.49 -8.23
N LEU A 634 -35.88 13.71 -8.97
CA LEU A 634 -35.87 13.72 -10.44
C LEU A 634 -35.18 12.45 -10.95
N GLU A 635 -35.83 11.65 -11.76
CA GLU A 635 -35.23 10.52 -12.45
C GLU A 635 -34.71 10.93 -13.83
N VAL A 636 -33.45 10.57 -14.10
CA VAL A 636 -32.75 10.89 -15.36
C VAL A 636 -32.29 9.56 -16.01
N PRO A 637 -32.91 9.11 -17.10
CA PRO A 637 -32.43 7.97 -17.88
C PRO A 637 -31.11 8.31 -18.56
N TYR A 638 -30.05 7.54 -18.26
CA TYR A 638 -28.71 7.74 -18.82
C TYR A 638 -28.70 7.70 -20.35
N GLU A 639 -29.42 6.72 -20.92
CA GLU A 639 -29.50 6.52 -22.37
C GLU A 639 -30.12 7.73 -23.07
N SER A 640 -31.16 8.31 -22.47
CA SER A 640 -31.81 9.52 -22.97
C SER A 640 -30.89 10.76 -22.82
N LEU A 641 -30.23 10.87 -21.66
CA LEU A 641 -29.29 11.97 -21.39
C LEU A 641 -28.14 11.99 -22.40
N VAL A 642 -27.59 10.83 -22.78
CA VAL A 642 -26.46 10.79 -23.74
C VAL A 642 -26.90 10.84 -25.19
N SER A 643 -28.15 10.46 -25.50
CA SER A 643 -28.68 10.54 -26.86
C SER A 643 -29.22 11.93 -27.22
N ASP A 644 -29.80 12.62 -26.27
CA ASP A 644 -30.32 13.99 -26.41
C ASP A 644 -30.03 14.81 -25.14
N PRO A 645 -28.81 15.36 -25.00
CA PRO A 645 -28.33 15.94 -23.75
C PRO A 645 -29.00 17.26 -23.35
N GLU A 646 -29.42 18.11 -24.30
CA GLU A 646 -29.91 19.45 -23.98
C GLU A 646 -31.24 19.43 -23.22
N PRO A 647 -32.29 18.71 -23.64
CA PRO A 647 -33.55 18.67 -22.87
C PRO A 647 -33.38 18.14 -21.46
N TRP A 648 -32.54 17.13 -21.27
CA TRP A 648 -32.29 16.57 -19.95
C TRP A 648 -31.47 17.51 -19.07
N THR A 649 -30.48 18.23 -19.65
CA THR A 649 -29.73 19.25 -18.94
C THR A 649 -30.65 20.39 -18.50
N ARG A 650 -31.53 20.89 -19.38
CA ARG A 650 -32.53 21.90 -19.03
C ARG A 650 -33.41 21.42 -17.88
N ARG A 651 -33.93 20.21 -17.97
CA ARG A 651 -34.78 19.61 -16.94
C ARG A 651 -34.05 19.48 -15.59
N MET A 652 -32.76 19.09 -15.58
CA MET A 652 -31.95 19.06 -14.35
C MET A 652 -31.74 20.46 -13.75
N LEU A 653 -31.45 21.47 -14.58
CA LEU A 653 -31.25 22.86 -14.14
C LEU A 653 -32.55 23.46 -13.58
N ASP A 654 -33.69 23.27 -14.28
CA ASP A 654 -35.00 23.67 -13.82
C ASP A 654 -35.36 23.01 -12.49
N PHE A 655 -35.09 21.71 -12.36
CA PHE A 655 -35.33 20.95 -11.13
C PHE A 655 -34.53 21.50 -9.95
N VAL A 656 -33.28 21.91 -10.14
CA VAL A 656 -32.46 22.49 -9.05
C VAL A 656 -32.67 24.00 -8.88
N GLY A 657 -33.45 24.64 -9.74
CA GLY A 657 -33.87 26.04 -9.63
C GLY A 657 -32.78 27.03 -10.03
N VAL A 658 -32.07 26.75 -11.12
CA VAL A 658 -31.11 27.69 -11.75
C VAL A 658 -31.48 27.91 -13.23
N PRO A 659 -31.16 29.09 -13.81
CA PRO A 659 -31.45 29.37 -15.19
C PRO A 659 -30.60 28.48 -16.13
N TRP A 660 -31.05 28.37 -17.38
CA TRP A 660 -30.30 27.70 -18.42
C TRP A 660 -28.93 28.37 -18.67
N ASN A 661 -27.90 27.54 -18.77
CA ASN A 661 -26.57 27.96 -19.18
C ASN A 661 -25.97 26.94 -20.18
N SER A 662 -25.58 27.42 -21.36
CA SER A 662 -25.05 26.59 -22.43
C SER A 662 -23.71 25.93 -22.11
N GLN A 663 -22.95 26.47 -21.16
CA GLN A 663 -21.69 25.86 -20.68
C GLN A 663 -21.90 24.46 -20.13
N CYS A 664 -23.11 24.13 -19.66
CA CYS A 664 -23.45 22.78 -19.19
C CYS A 664 -23.39 21.72 -20.29
N LEU A 665 -23.52 22.09 -21.56
CA LEU A 665 -23.30 21.17 -22.70
C LEU A 665 -21.82 21.05 -23.11
N GLU A 666 -20.99 21.98 -22.67
CA GLU A 666 -19.54 22.01 -22.91
C GLU A 666 -18.73 21.56 -21.70
N PHE A 667 -19.33 20.79 -20.79
CA PHE A 667 -18.75 20.33 -19.53
C PHE A 667 -17.38 19.66 -19.70
N HIS A 668 -17.08 19.06 -20.84
CA HIS A 668 -15.80 18.42 -21.16
C HIS A 668 -14.63 19.42 -21.32
N LYS A 669 -14.94 20.73 -21.48
CA LYS A 669 -13.96 21.81 -21.56
C LYS A 669 -13.61 22.42 -20.19
N VAL A 670 -14.36 22.06 -19.15
CA VAL A 670 -14.16 22.64 -17.81
C VAL A 670 -12.98 21.98 -17.13
N GLU A 671 -11.97 22.76 -16.76
CA GLU A 671 -10.80 22.33 -16.02
C GLU A 671 -11.17 22.14 -14.53
N ARG A 672 -11.51 20.91 -14.17
CA ARG A 672 -11.83 20.52 -12.80
C ARG A 672 -11.25 19.14 -12.52
N SER A 673 -10.70 18.94 -11.31
CA SER A 673 -10.24 17.63 -10.89
C SER A 673 -11.41 16.64 -10.77
N VAL A 674 -11.29 15.46 -11.38
CA VAL A 674 -12.30 14.40 -11.39
C VAL A 674 -11.69 13.11 -10.83
N ILE A 675 -11.92 12.87 -9.54
CA ILE A 675 -11.39 11.69 -8.83
C ILE A 675 -12.45 10.57 -8.86
N THR A 676 -12.68 9.96 -10.02
CA THR A 676 -13.61 8.83 -10.18
C THR A 676 -13.11 7.84 -11.23
N ALA A 677 -13.64 6.62 -11.21
CA ALA A 677 -13.37 5.62 -12.25
C ALA A 677 -13.83 6.07 -13.66
N SER A 678 -14.62 7.13 -13.76
CA SER A 678 -15.13 7.71 -15.01
C SER A 678 -14.33 8.91 -15.50
N ARG A 679 -13.19 9.26 -14.87
CA ARG A 679 -12.40 10.50 -15.14
C ARG A 679 -12.05 10.71 -16.62
N TRP A 680 -11.75 9.64 -17.35
CA TRP A 680 -11.51 9.69 -18.78
C TRP A 680 -12.79 9.97 -19.57
N GLN A 681 -13.88 9.29 -19.23
CA GLN A 681 -15.14 9.33 -19.96
C GLN A 681 -15.82 10.70 -19.89
N VAL A 682 -15.81 11.35 -18.73
CA VAL A 682 -16.47 12.64 -18.52
C VAL A 682 -15.70 13.84 -19.09
N ARG A 683 -14.49 13.63 -19.61
CA ARG A 683 -13.69 14.64 -20.31
C ARG A 683 -13.75 14.52 -21.84
N GLN A 684 -14.59 13.63 -22.32
CA GLN A 684 -14.88 13.49 -23.75
C GLN A 684 -16.25 14.08 -24.06
N THR A 685 -16.45 14.44 -25.32
CA THR A 685 -17.79 14.75 -25.80
C THR A 685 -18.74 13.57 -25.55
N ILE A 686 -20.01 13.85 -25.30
CA ILE A 686 -21.01 12.82 -25.07
C ILE A 686 -21.04 11.85 -26.27
N HIS A 687 -21.04 10.56 -25.96
CA HIS A 687 -21.10 9.50 -26.96
C HIS A 687 -22.03 8.36 -26.50
N THR A 688 -22.64 7.66 -27.46
CA THR A 688 -23.60 6.58 -27.21
C THR A 688 -22.97 5.19 -27.14
N GLN A 689 -21.65 5.05 -27.30
CA GLN A 689 -20.94 3.75 -27.35
C GLN A 689 -21.13 2.87 -26.09
N SER A 690 -21.53 3.49 -25.00
CA SER A 690 -21.78 2.80 -23.72
C SER A 690 -23.19 2.21 -23.61
N ILE A 691 -24.09 2.49 -24.58
CA ILE A 691 -25.45 1.95 -24.63
C ILE A 691 -25.40 0.54 -25.21
N ALA A 692 -26.11 -0.38 -24.58
CA ALA A 692 -26.21 -1.78 -24.96
C ALA A 692 -24.86 -2.50 -25.16
N ARG A 693 -23.80 -2.03 -24.49
CA ARG A 693 -22.47 -2.65 -24.54
C ARG A 693 -22.50 -4.10 -24.02
N TRP A 694 -23.41 -4.43 -23.12
CA TRP A 694 -23.59 -5.78 -22.60
C TRP A 694 -23.82 -6.85 -23.66
N ARG A 695 -24.39 -6.49 -24.85
CA ARG A 695 -24.62 -7.43 -25.94
C ARG A 695 -23.32 -8.05 -26.48
N ARG A 696 -22.19 -7.36 -26.36
CA ARG A 696 -20.85 -7.88 -26.71
C ARG A 696 -20.42 -9.01 -25.78
N TYR A 697 -21.04 -9.10 -24.62
CA TYR A 697 -20.75 -10.07 -23.55
C TYR A 697 -21.96 -10.98 -23.23
N GLU A 698 -22.97 -11.02 -24.11
CA GLU A 698 -24.24 -11.69 -23.86
C GLU A 698 -24.10 -13.13 -23.38
N LYS A 699 -23.16 -13.90 -23.96
CA LYS A 699 -22.90 -15.30 -23.57
C LYS A 699 -22.38 -15.48 -22.13
N TYR A 700 -21.95 -14.40 -21.47
CA TYR A 700 -21.35 -14.46 -20.13
C TYR A 700 -22.25 -13.88 -19.02
N VAL A 701 -23.35 -13.21 -19.37
CA VAL A 701 -24.16 -12.43 -18.42
C VAL A 701 -25.42 -13.13 -17.98
N ALA A 702 -25.54 -14.44 -18.19
CA ALA A 702 -26.71 -15.23 -17.80
C ALA A 702 -27.21 -14.96 -16.35
N PRO A 703 -26.35 -14.81 -15.32
CA PRO A 703 -26.79 -14.47 -13.97
C PRO A 703 -27.52 -13.12 -13.86
N LEU A 704 -27.27 -12.19 -14.80
CA LEU A 704 -27.88 -10.86 -14.82
C LEU A 704 -29.22 -10.83 -15.60
N HIS A 705 -29.58 -11.91 -16.30
CA HIS A 705 -30.82 -11.94 -17.11
C HIS A 705 -32.08 -11.82 -16.24
N THR A 706 -32.02 -12.19 -14.96
CA THR A 706 -33.10 -11.97 -14.00
C THR A 706 -33.51 -10.49 -13.90
N LEU A 707 -32.58 -9.57 -14.20
CA LEU A 707 -32.82 -8.13 -14.17
C LEU A 707 -33.59 -7.62 -15.40
N LEU A 708 -33.69 -8.40 -16.48
CA LEU A 708 -34.46 -8.02 -17.68
C LEU A 708 -35.97 -8.00 -17.42
N GLY A 709 -36.46 -8.74 -16.41
CA GLY A 709 -37.87 -8.70 -15.94
C GLY A 709 -38.19 -7.48 -15.07
N CYS A 710 -37.20 -6.80 -14.56
CA CYS A 710 -37.33 -5.56 -13.78
C CYS A 710 -37.48 -4.31 -14.69
N ARG A 711 -38.02 -4.46 -15.90
CA ARG A 711 -38.31 -3.32 -16.77
C ARG A 711 -39.43 -2.49 -16.16
N ASP A 712 -39.09 -1.29 -15.72
CA ASP A 712 -40.08 -0.25 -15.48
C ASP A 712 -40.80 0.09 -16.79
N ASP A 713 -42.08 -0.16 -16.88
CA ASP A 713 -42.96 0.11 -18.04
C ASP A 713 -43.16 1.60 -18.36
N HIS A 714 -42.23 2.47 -17.93
CA HIS A 714 -42.37 3.93 -18.08
C HIS A 714 -41.30 4.56 -19.04
N ALA A 715 -40.85 3.82 -20.05
CA ALA A 715 -39.98 4.39 -21.09
C ALA A 715 -40.71 5.27 -22.12
N ASP A 716 -42.09 5.21 -22.17
CA ASP A 716 -42.92 6.07 -23.01
C ASP A 716 -43.82 6.94 -22.12
N GLY A 717 -43.61 8.26 -22.22
CA GLY A 717 -44.38 9.30 -21.50
C GLY A 717 -45.85 9.39 -21.92
N ARG A 718 -46.57 8.26 -21.97
CA ARG A 718 -48.02 8.22 -22.13
C ARG A 718 -48.66 7.76 -20.84
N ALA A 719 -49.30 8.68 -20.15
CA ALA A 719 -50.19 8.40 -19.01
C ALA A 719 -51.26 7.37 -19.42
N ARG A 720 -51.09 6.13 -18.96
CA ARG A 720 -52.21 5.17 -18.95
C ARG A 720 -53.01 5.40 -17.69
N SER A 721 -54.26 5.88 -17.85
CA SER A 721 -55.31 5.90 -16.84
C SER A 721 -55.51 4.49 -16.29
N ARG A 722 -55.14 4.24 -15.03
CA ARG A 722 -55.45 3.00 -14.34
C ARG A 722 -56.95 2.97 -13.97
N ASN A 723 -57.73 2.16 -14.70
CA ASN A 723 -59.01 1.69 -14.24
C ASN A 723 -58.75 0.65 -13.14
N PHE A 724 -59.18 0.94 -11.92
CA PHE A 724 -59.25 -0.03 -10.82
C PHE A 724 -60.48 -0.97 -11.08
N PRO A 725 -60.34 -2.30 -11.10
CA PRO A 725 -61.47 -3.19 -11.03
C PRO A 725 -61.89 -3.28 -9.55
N GLY A 726 -63.20 -3.07 -9.35
CA GLY A 726 -63.89 -3.00 -8.08
C GLY A 726 -63.78 -4.26 -7.22
N ALA A 727 -63.92 -4.04 -5.93
CA ALA A 727 -64.07 -5.02 -4.89
C ALA A 727 -65.17 -6.04 -5.19
N ARG A 728 -64.89 -7.31 -4.99
CA ARG A 728 -65.94 -8.35 -4.83
C ARG A 728 -66.15 -8.65 -3.35
N PRO A 729 -67.43 -8.84 -2.92
CA PRO A 729 -67.74 -9.11 -1.54
C PRO A 729 -67.51 -10.59 -1.18
N ASN A 730 -67.24 -10.81 0.11
CA ASN A 730 -67.24 -12.12 0.77
C ASN A 730 -68.52 -12.94 0.52
N SER A 731 -68.36 -14.23 0.25
CA SER A 731 -69.25 -15.26 0.74
C SER A 731 -68.64 -16.67 0.51
N CYS A 732 -68.69 -17.43 1.60
CA CYS A 732 -68.49 -18.86 1.86
C CYS A 732 -67.08 -19.41 1.82
#